data_d82124f82aff9f659bbc54073a93e172
#
_entry.id   d82124f82aff9f659bbc54073a93e172
#
_cell.length_a   1.000
_cell.length_b   1.000
_cell.length_c   1.000
_cell.angle_alpha   90.00
_cell.angle_beta   90.00
_cell.angle_gamma   90.00
#
_symmetry.space_group_name_H-M   'P 1'
#
loop_
_entity.id
_entity.type
_entity.pdbx_description
1 polymer ?
#
loop_
_entity_poly.entity_id
_entity_poly.type
_entity_poly.pdbx_seq_one_letter_code
_entity_poly.pdbx_strand_id
1 'polypeptide(L)'
;MKSFIKYTVTVLVLLSGAGIVLSAEPVKPLRLAVYVDNGARGEGAFRWIQIATIAENVESKFIDGEAVRSGVLDNVDLLIMPGGSSQRISRSLGEAGHEKIKSFIRSGGGYIGTCAGCCLLMQSDDKKHKNMMNVIPYTFGVCGGKSDVDVEFNGKASELAGIPEGDWPIRYSQGPVPVETTTKEKDLNTVVVARYGKSIKAMGEEPWVQFPGSPAAFACTYGKGRIFAFTVHPEMDFKDHSLIKSAIRYVTGREIEWCEQKPLAFQRTVGVVCDFSFGVDTANFVQSMLKSREFFVVPLVGHLVAKGALDKVDAVLAPHNVAPDMAKKGLYGDNLKLAEKFIERGGRVFAWGRSIETAKFHSLKVESACDAGSALGMMRNFLSVPKSTDPIGVFDSGIGGMTVLDKMLTMDLYDNSTHERRSDGKPDFEKENFVYFGDQANMPYGDYAAYGKSDYLKSLILSDADFLLKNHAKSVVIACNTATAWGLKEVSAETAQTGVDTVGVIGAGVLSALSLPEIRNAEGAISVGVMATPGTIASGAYERTIAAKVKRLGIKAKVTVVTQGCAGLADAVEAGDVKAGDIAVENYRALSAKHAALKDAGPLEAVILGCTHYPFVLAPLKKEAPAMDFVDPALATAEACYLNLLKKKMLSEKGSQDLKAYISVPAPLLDKRYLDANGNLTREIKYSRSDESSSVGKIWTVVKPYGEAEAKANKFIRQSLNAVWKALCDD
;
A
#
# COMPACT_ATOMS: atom_id res chain seq x y z
N MET A 1 35.29 27.54 -13.41
CA MET A 1 35.03 27.48 -14.87
C MET A 1 34.26 26.23 -15.15
N LYS A 2 33.02 26.40 -15.60
CA LYS A 2 32.01 25.35 -15.80
C LYS A 2 32.37 24.49 -17.02
N SER A 3 32.38 23.17 -16.88
CA SER A 3 32.38 22.27 -18.04
C SER A 3 31.10 21.42 -17.98
N PHE A 4 30.12 21.82 -18.77
CA PHE A 4 28.93 21.05 -19.11
C PHE A 4 29.33 20.03 -20.20
N ILE A 5 29.16 18.75 -19.93
CA ILE A 5 29.20 17.74 -21.00
C ILE A 5 27.79 17.70 -21.61
N LYS A 6 27.70 18.30 -22.83
CA LYS A 6 26.52 18.19 -23.70
C LYS A 6 26.54 16.83 -24.39
N TYR A 7 25.51 16.02 -24.17
CA TYR A 7 25.19 14.94 -25.11
C TYR A 7 24.52 15.54 -26.35
N THR A 8 25.24 15.52 -27.45
CA THR A 8 24.71 15.92 -28.78
C THR A 8 23.94 14.76 -29.35
N VAL A 9 22.63 14.86 -29.37
CA VAL A 9 21.77 13.97 -30.19
C VAL A 9 21.68 14.59 -31.58
N THR A 10 22.31 13.96 -32.56
CA THR A 10 22.18 14.35 -33.97
C THR A 10 20.81 13.89 -34.47
N VAL A 11 19.88 14.82 -34.59
CA VAL A 11 18.59 14.58 -35.25
C VAL A 11 18.76 14.84 -36.74
N LEU A 12 18.74 13.80 -37.53
CA LEU A 12 18.61 13.88 -39.00
C LEU A 12 17.12 14.02 -39.34
N VAL A 13 16.68 15.24 -39.64
CA VAL A 13 15.29 15.46 -40.12
C VAL A 13 15.24 15.16 -41.61
N LEU A 14 14.66 14.04 -41.97
CA LEU A 14 14.16 13.80 -43.34
C LEU A 14 12.67 14.11 -43.37
N LEU A 15 12.33 15.19 -44.02
CA LEU A 15 10.95 15.58 -44.36
C LEU A 15 10.34 14.62 -45.38
N SER A 16 9.55 13.65 -44.91
CA SER A 16 8.51 13.01 -45.70
C SER A 16 7.40 12.56 -44.72
N GLY A 17 6.17 13.01 -44.98
CA GLY A 17 5.04 12.96 -44.11
C GLY A 17 4.52 11.54 -43.74
N ALA A 18 5.17 10.92 -42.78
CA ALA A 18 4.65 9.80 -42.01
C ALA A 18 5.20 9.95 -40.59
N GLY A 19 4.32 10.18 -39.62
CA GLY A 19 4.70 10.31 -38.22
C GLY A 19 5.35 9.01 -37.74
N ILE A 20 6.66 9.05 -37.50
CA ILE A 20 7.38 8.00 -36.80
C ILE A 20 7.07 8.14 -35.32
N VAL A 21 6.16 7.35 -34.81
CA VAL A 21 6.00 7.11 -33.37
C VAL A 21 7.24 6.34 -32.92
N LEU A 22 8.24 7.02 -32.40
CA LEU A 22 9.31 6.38 -31.65
C LEU A 22 8.69 5.82 -30.37
N SER A 23 8.27 4.58 -30.37
CA SER A 23 7.99 3.85 -29.15
C SER A 23 9.31 3.73 -28.39
N ALA A 24 9.45 4.45 -27.28
CA ALA A 24 10.51 4.15 -26.33
C ALA A 24 10.36 2.68 -25.93
N GLU A 25 11.37 1.86 -26.16
CA GLU A 25 11.37 0.47 -25.68
C GLU A 25 11.09 0.48 -24.17
N PRO A 26 10.23 -0.40 -23.67
CA PRO A 26 9.95 -0.49 -22.24
C PRO A 26 11.28 -0.74 -21.50
N VAL A 27 11.56 0.07 -20.50
CA VAL A 27 12.76 -0.09 -19.66
C VAL A 27 12.73 -1.51 -19.08
N LYS A 28 13.67 -2.34 -19.47
CA LYS A 28 13.75 -3.74 -19.02
C LYS A 28 13.91 -3.77 -17.50
N PRO A 29 13.12 -4.55 -16.76
CA PRO A 29 13.23 -4.61 -15.29
C PRO A 29 14.61 -5.06 -14.84
N LEU A 30 15.07 -4.58 -13.70
CA LEU A 30 16.31 -5.04 -13.06
C LEU A 30 16.06 -6.44 -12.47
N ARG A 31 16.80 -7.45 -12.95
CA ARG A 31 16.71 -8.83 -12.45
C ARG A 31 17.58 -8.96 -11.20
N LEU A 32 16.94 -8.95 -10.04
CA LEU A 32 17.58 -8.93 -8.73
C LEU A 32 17.42 -10.29 -8.03
N ALA A 33 18.52 -10.88 -7.54
CA ALA A 33 18.49 -12.07 -6.72
C ALA A 33 18.90 -11.74 -5.29
N VAL A 34 18.14 -12.22 -4.31
CA VAL A 34 18.48 -12.13 -2.88
C VAL A 34 18.76 -13.53 -2.36
N TYR A 35 19.93 -13.72 -1.76
CA TYR A 35 20.27 -14.98 -1.10
C TYR A 35 19.56 -15.12 0.24
N VAL A 36 18.83 -16.22 0.47
CA VAL A 36 17.97 -16.42 1.65
C VAL A 36 18.17 -17.76 2.38
N ASP A 37 19.17 -18.53 1.98
CA ASP A 37 19.45 -19.87 2.52
C ASP A 37 20.19 -19.83 3.88
N ASN A 38 20.59 -20.99 4.33
CA ASN A 38 21.28 -21.24 5.59
C ASN A 38 22.44 -20.25 5.83
N GLY A 39 22.29 -19.45 6.87
CA GLY A 39 23.25 -18.42 7.24
C GLY A 39 22.77 -16.99 6.98
N ALA A 40 22.02 -16.70 5.92
CA ALA A 40 21.36 -15.42 5.71
C ALA A 40 20.17 -15.31 6.67
N ARG A 41 20.19 -14.37 7.63
CA ARG A 41 19.20 -14.34 8.71
C ARG A 41 19.03 -12.98 9.36
N GLY A 42 18.02 -12.91 10.21
CA GLY A 42 17.74 -11.74 11.03
C GLY A 42 17.03 -10.62 10.30
N GLU A 43 16.98 -9.48 10.93
CA GLU A 43 16.29 -8.31 10.42
C GLU A 43 16.83 -7.85 9.06
N GLY A 44 18.17 -7.87 8.85
CA GLY A 44 18.78 -7.46 7.59
C GLY A 44 18.31 -8.29 6.40
N ALA A 45 18.22 -9.63 6.55
CA ALA A 45 17.71 -10.49 5.47
C ALA A 45 16.23 -10.18 5.16
N PHE A 46 15.40 -9.99 6.18
CA PHE A 46 14.00 -9.57 6.00
C PHE A 46 13.89 -8.23 5.25
N ARG A 47 14.73 -7.26 5.61
CA ARG A 47 14.74 -5.94 4.96
C ARG A 47 15.11 -6.01 3.48
N TRP A 48 16.06 -6.85 3.12
CA TRP A 48 16.39 -7.08 1.73
C TRP A 48 15.23 -7.73 0.96
N ILE A 49 14.49 -8.67 1.57
CA ILE A 49 13.26 -9.22 0.99
C ILE A 49 12.23 -8.10 0.79
N GLN A 50 12.06 -7.23 1.77
CA GLN A 50 11.13 -6.10 1.70
C GLN A 50 11.53 -5.12 0.58
N ILE A 51 12.78 -4.66 0.54
CA ILE A 51 13.28 -3.75 -0.50
C ILE A 51 13.09 -4.36 -1.90
N ALA A 52 13.50 -5.62 -2.09
CA ALA A 52 13.37 -6.33 -3.36
C ALA A 52 11.91 -6.53 -3.81
N THR A 53 10.96 -6.48 -2.86
CA THR A 53 9.52 -6.66 -3.13
C THR A 53 8.83 -5.35 -3.52
N ILE A 54 9.21 -4.23 -2.87
CA ILE A 54 8.54 -2.93 -3.04
C ILE A 54 9.24 -2.03 -4.05
N ALA A 55 10.45 -2.39 -4.49
CA ALA A 55 11.19 -1.62 -5.49
C ALA A 55 10.50 -1.66 -6.86
N GLU A 56 10.41 -0.50 -7.48
CA GLU A 56 9.77 -0.35 -8.77
C GLU A 56 10.69 -0.81 -9.92
N ASN A 57 10.10 -1.36 -10.96
CA ASN A 57 10.81 -1.87 -12.13
C ASN A 57 11.92 -2.91 -11.80
N VAL A 58 11.65 -3.75 -10.79
CA VAL A 58 12.52 -4.83 -10.32
C VAL A 58 11.81 -6.16 -10.44
N GLU A 59 12.44 -7.12 -11.09
CA GLU A 59 12.06 -8.53 -11.09
C GLU A 59 12.94 -9.25 -10.07
N SER A 60 12.38 -9.52 -8.88
CA SER A 60 13.12 -10.13 -7.78
C SER A 60 12.88 -11.62 -7.66
N LYS A 61 13.93 -12.36 -7.31
CA LYS A 61 13.85 -13.77 -6.92
C LYS A 61 14.70 -14.04 -5.67
N PHE A 62 14.27 -15.04 -4.90
CA PHE A 62 15.02 -15.53 -3.76
C PHE A 62 15.74 -16.82 -4.13
N ILE A 63 16.99 -16.95 -3.71
CA ILE A 63 17.86 -18.04 -4.14
C ILE A 63 18.63 -18.64 -2.95
N ASP A 64 18.96 -19.89 -3.08
CA ASP A 64 19.79 -20.67 -2.14
C ASP A 64 21.13 -21.09 -2.75
N GLY A 65 21.95 -21.81 -2.00
CA GLY A 65 23.25 -22.29 -2.45
C GLY A 65 23.15 -23.31 -3.59
N GLU A 66 22.10 -24.11 -3.66
CA GLU A 66 21.87 -25.06 -4.75
C GLU A 66 21.55 -24.36 -6.04
N ALA A 67 20.63 -23.39 -6.00
CA ALA A 67 20.28 -22.56 -7.16
C ALA A 67 21.51 -21.83 -7.73
N VAL A 68 22.41 -21.31 -6.85
CA VAL A 68 23.66 -20.68 -7.29
C VAL A 68 24.56 -21.69 -8.03
N ARG A 69 24.75 -22.89 -7.48
CA ARG A 69 25.53 -23.94 -8.13
C ARG A 69 24.94 -24.38 -9.46
N SER A 70 23.61 -24.38 -9.56
CA SER A 70 22.86 -24.79 -10.77
C SER A 70 22.81 -23.71 -11.85
N GLY A 71 23.43 -22.53 -11.67
CA GLY A 71 23.55 -21.50 -12.70
C GLY A 71 22.44 -20.47 -12.73
N VAL A 72 21.67 -20.30 -11.66
CA VAL A 72 20.60 -19.30 -11.55
C VAL A 72 21.07 -17.87 -11.85
N LEU A 73 22.37 -17.58 -11.65
CA LEU A 73 22.98 -16.26 -11.84
C LEU A 73 23.09 -15.85 -13.32
N ASP A 74 22.99 -16.76 -14.28
CA ASP A 74 23.05 -16.46 -15.72
C ASP A 74 21.91 -15.49 -16.17
N ASN A 75 20.83 -15.44 -15.40
CA ASN A 75 19.67 -14.57 -15.61
C ASN A 75 19.47 -13.52 -14.51
N VAL A 76 20.56 -13.02 -13.92
CA VAL A 76 20.57 -12.03 -12.85
C VAL A 76 21.44 -10.86 -13.25
N ASP A 77 21.01 -9.65 -12.92
CA ASP A 77 21.80 -8.42 -13.09
C ASP A 77 22.48 -8.02 -11.77
N LEU A 78 21.82 -8.29 -10.63
CA LEU A 78 22.29 -7.93 -9.30
C LEU A 78 22.08 -9.07 -8.30
N LEU A 79 23.14 -9.47 -7.62
CA LEU A 79 23.11 -10.39 -6.49
C LEU A 79 23.23 -9.62 -5.16
N ILE A 80 22.25 -9.80 -4.28
CA ILE A 80 22.29 -9.32 -2.90
C ILE A 80 22.67 -10.48 -1.97
N MET A 81 23.72 -10.26 -1.18
CA MET A 81 24.17 -11.19 -0.15
C MET A 81 23.98 -10.55 1.23
N PRO A 82 22.92 -10.92 1.98
CA PRO A 82 22.58 -10.30 3.27
C PRO A 82 23.53 -10.63 4.40
N GLY A 83 23.30 -9.98 5.54
CA GLY A 83 23.95 -10.30 6.81
C GLY A 83 23.55 -11.67 7.37
N GLY A 84 24.30 -12.12 8.39
CA GLY A 84 24.05 -13.38 9.08
C GLY A 84 25.32 -14.11 9.52
N SER A 85 25.49 -15.36 9.10
CA SER A 85 26.69 -16.17 9.37
C SER A 85 27.45 -16.48 8.09
N SER A 86 28.54 -15.78 7.86
CA SER A 86 29.40 -15.99 6.67
C SER A 86 29.85 -17.44 6.50
N GLN A 87 30.19 -18.13 7.59
CA GLN A 87 30.60 -19.54 7.54
C GLN A 87 29.47 -20.49 7.12
N ARG A 88 28.20 -20.21 7.51
CA ARG A 88 27.08 -21.05 7.10
C ARG A 88 26.71 -20.77 5.66
N ILE A 89 26.69 -19.50 5.23
CA ILE A 89 26.48 -19.11 3.84
C ILE A 89 27.57 -19.76 2.96
N SER A 90 28.84 -19.64 3.35
CA SER A 90 29.96 -20.24 2.62
C SER A 90 29.82 -21.76 2.48
N ARG A 91 29.48 -22.48 3.56
CA ARG A 91 29.24 -23.93 3.51
C ARG A 91 28.07 -24.31 2.59
N SER A 92 26.96 -23.52 2.59
CA SER A 92 25.84 -23.79 1.72
C SER A 92 26.18 -23.57 0.25
N LEU A 93 26.96 -22.54 -0.06
CA LEU A 93 27.45 -22.26 -1.41
C LEU A 93 28.43 -23.32 -1.89
N GLY A 94 29.33 -23.76 -1.01
CA GLY A 94 30.48 -24.59 -1.37
C GLY A 94 31.45 -23.88 -2.32
N GLU A 95 32.53 -24.52 -2.67
CA GLU A 95 33.55 -23.98 -3.58
C GLU A 95 32.95 -23.69 -4.98
N ALA A 96 32.11 -24.59 -5.50
CA ALA A 96 31.46 -24.42 -6.79
C ALA A 96 30.56 -23.18 -6.81
N GLY A 97 29.82 -22.90 -5.71
CA GLY A 97 28.99 -21.68 -5.59
C GLY A 97 29.84 -20.42 -5.53
N HIS A 98 30.98 -20.46 -4.84
CA HIS A 98 31.95 -19.35 -4.79
C HIS A 98 32.45 -19.00 -6.20
N GLU A 99 32.87 -20.01 -6.97
CA GLU A 99 33.37 -19.79 -8.35
C GLU A 99 32.25 -19.30 -9.30
N LYS A 100 31.02 -19.76 -9.12
CA LYS A 100 29.85 -19.22 -9.87
C LYS A 100 29.64 -17.75 -9.56
N ILE A 101 29.70 -17.32 -8.31
CA ILE A 101 29.55 -15.90 -7.93
C ILE A 101 30.70 -15.06 -8.48
N LYS A 102 31.96 -15.53 -8.37
CA LYS A 102 33.13 -14.84 -8.95
C LYS A 102 32.99 -14.69 -10.47
N SER A 103 32.59 -15.75 -11.18
CA SER A 103 32.36 -15.75 -12.63
C SER A 103 31.25 -14.78 -13.01
N PHE A 104 30.13 -14.79 -12.28
CA PHE A 104 29.03 -13.86 -12.44
C PHE A 104 29.50 -12.40 -12.36
N ILE A 105 30.25 -12.04 -11.33
CA ILE A 105 30.76 -10.69 -11.18
C ILE A 105 31.74 -10.36 -12.31
N ARG A 106 32.73 -11.22 -12.58
CA ARG A 106 33.72 -10.97 -13.64
C ARG A 106 33.08 -10.77 -15.02
N SER A 107 31.95 -11.40 -15.30
CA SER A 107 31.22 -11.26 -16.56
C SER A 107 30.36 -10.01 -16.67
N GLY A 108 30.22 -9.22 -15.60
CA GLY A 108 29.49 -7.94 -15.62
C GLY A 108 28.36 -7.84 -14.60
N GLY A 109 28.11 -8.89 -13.80
CA GLY A 109 27.10 -8.89 -12.76
C GLY A 109 27.44 -7.94 -11.60
N GLY A 110 26.41 -7.36 -10.98
CA GLY A 110 26.52 -6.54 -9.78
C GLY A 110 26.44 -7.39 -8.51
N TYR A 111 27.22 -7.04 -7.48
CA TYR A 111 27.16 -7.67 -6.18
C TYR A 111 27.06 -6.63 -5.07
N ILE A 112 26.09 -6.80 -4.19
CA ILE A 112 26.00 -6.04 -2.93
C ILE A 112 26.03 -7.01 -1.76
N GLY A 113 27.01 -6.82 -0.86
CA GLY A 113 27.15 -7.60 0.36
C GLY A 113 27.03 -6.74 1.60
N THR A 114 26.19 -7.14 2.58
CA THR A 114 26.11 -6.48 3.89
C THR A 114 26.54 -7.43 5.00
N CYS A 115 27.36 -6.95 5.97
CA CYS A 115 27.85 -7.73 7.11
C CYS A 115 28.47 -9.08 6.65
N ALA A 116 27.79 -10.21 6.84
CA ALA A 116 28.25 -11.54 6.41
C ALA A 116 28.50 -11.63 4.90
N GLY A 117 27.69 -10.94 4.09
CA GLY A 117 27.89 -10.85 2.64
C GLY A 117 29.18 -10.10 2.26
N CYS A 118 29.62 -9.15 3.07
CA CYS A 118 30.94 -8.53 2.94
C CYS A 118 32.05 -9.49 3.38
N CYS A 119 31.87 -10.21 4.52
CA CYS A 119 32.83 -11.21 4.98
C CYS A 119 33.19 -12.26 3.92
N LEU A 120 32.20 -12.73 3.17
CA LEU A 120 32.39 -13.74 2.12
C LEU A 120 33.40 -13.34 1.06
N LEU A 121 33.55 -12.05 0.78
CA LEU A 121 34.50 -11.53 -0.21
C LEU A 121 35.93 -11.50 0.33
N MET A 122 36.11 -11.58 1.66
CA MET A 122 37.42 -11.41 2.31
C MET A 122 38.27 -12.66 2.21
N GLN A 123 39.52 -12.53 2.64
CA GLN A 123 40.48 -13.63 2.64
C GLN A 123 40.18 -14.63 3.78
N SER A 124 40.29 -15.91 3.48
CA SER A 124 40.25 -16.96 4.49
C SER A 124 41.43 -16.82 5.43
N ASP A 125 41.25 -17.17 6.70
CA ASP A 125 42.32 -17.35 7.66
C ASP A 125 42.31 -18.79 8.21
N ASP A 126 43.46 -19.27 8.68
CA ASP A 126 43.59 -20.64 9.16
C ASP A 126 42.96 -20.90 10.53
N LYS A 127 42.56 -19.83 11.22
CA LYS A 127 42.08 -19.90 12.61
C LYS A 127 40.58 -19.93 12.77
N LYS A 128 39.84 -18.97 12.17
CA LYS A 128 38.41 -18.78 12.42
C LYS A 128 37.56 -18.67 11.16
N HIS A 129 38.12 -18.17 10.07
CA HIS A 129 37.34 -17.78 8.87
C HIS A 129 37.77 -18.57 7.65
N LYS A 130 37.46 -19.89 7.65
CA LYS A 130 37.79 -20.80 6.55
C LYS A 130 36.73 -20.68 5.40
N ASN A 131 37.21 -20.99 4.20
CA ASN A 131 36.38 -21.10 3.00
C ASN A 131 35.63 -19.80 2.63
N MET A 132 36.28 -18.65 2.74
CA MET A 132 35.81 -17.40 2.16
C MET A 132 36.13 -17.35 0.65
N MET A 133 35.55 -16.43 -0.10
CA MET A 133 35.77 -16.35 -1.56
C MET A 133 37.14 -15.80 -1.95
N ASN A 134 37.88 -15.21 -1.03
CA ASN A 134 39.22 -14.64 -1.25
C ASN A 134 39.28 -13.61 -2.37
N VAL A 135 38.27 -12.72 -2.49
CA VAL A 135 38.19 -11.70 -3.54
C VAL A 135 38.93 -10.44 -3.11
N ILE A 136 38.51 -9.76 -2.03
CA ILE A 136 39.10 -8.50 -1.59
C ILE A 136 40.33 -8.72 -0.69
N PRO A 137 41.31 -7.78 -0.71
CA PRO A 137 42.59 -7.97 0.01
C PRO A 137 42.49 -7.63 1.51
N TYR A 138 41.48 -8.19 2.18
CA TYR A 138 41.25 -8.00 3.60
C TYR A 138 40.88 -9.33 4.25
N THR A 139 41.40 -9.58 5.42
CA THR A 139 40.81 -10.51 6.40
C THR A 139 40.03 -9.72 7.43
N PHE A 140 39.41 -10.37 8.42
CA PHE A 140 38.59 -9.65 9.40
C PHE A 140 38.58 -10.30 10.79
N GLY A 141 38.41 -9.46 11.79
CA GLY A 141 37.94 -9.86 13.10
C GLY A 141 36.50 -9.45 13.31
N VAL A 142 35.86 -10.02 14.31
CA VAL A 142 34.49 -9.68 14.70
C VAL A 142 34.51 -9.00 16.06
N CYS A 143 34.03 -7.76 16.11
CA CYS A 143 33.82 -7.09 17.38
C CYS A 143 32.40 -7.36 17.89
N GLY A 144 32.27 -7.66 19.18
CA GLY A 144 30.98 -7.83 19.84
C GLY A 144 30.14 -6.55 19.84
N GLY A 145 28.84 -6.70 20.06
CA GLY A 145 27.94 -5.57 20.23
C GLY A 145 26.97 -5.32 19.07
N LYS A 146 25.95 -4.52 19.37
CA LYS A 146 24.90 -4.07 18.43
C LYS A 146 24.53 -2.63 18.76
N SER A 147 24.85 -1.69 17.90
CA SER A 147 24.56 -0.27 18.08
C SER A 147 24.56 0.43 16.73
N ASP A 148 24.09 1.64 16.68
CA ASP A 148 24.39 2.52 15.56
C ASP A 148 25.81 3.05 15.76
N VAL A 149 26.57 3.09 14.69
CA VAL A 149 27.96 3.52 14.66
C VAL A 149 28.15 4.58 13.57
N ASP A 150 29.01 5.55 13.84
CA ASP A 150 29.36 6.55 12.83
C ASP A 150 30.25 5.91 11.77
N VAL A 151 29.87 6.05 10.51
CA VAL A 151 30.61 5.62 9.32
C VAL A 151 30.93 6.84 8.49
N GLU A 152 32.21 7.16 8.38
CA GLU A 152 32.73 8.31 7.63
C GLU A 152 32.89 7.95 6.16
N PHE A 153 32.01 8.46 5.28
CA PHE A 153 32.17 8.34 3.82
C PHE A 153 33.12 9.43 3.30
N ASN A 154 34.03 9.06 2.43
CA ASN A 154 35.06 9.94 1.88
C ASN A 154 34.73 10.39 0.43
N GLY A 155 35.57 11.31 -0.13
CA GLY A 155 35.38 11.83 -1.49
C GLY A 155 35.31 10.78 -2.60
N LYS A 156 35.90 9.59 -2.38
CA LYS A 156 35.77 8.49 -3.34
C LYS A 156 34.36 7.88 -3.35
N ALA A 157 33.63 7.91 -2.24
CA ALA A 157 32.21 7.51 -2.20
C ALA A 157 31.37 8.44 -3.06
N SER A 158 31.63 9.74 -2.97
CA SER A 158 30.93 10.76 -3.79
C SER A 158 31.27 10.62 -5.28
N GLU A 159 32.56 10.43 -5.60
CA GLU A 159 33.03 10.28 -6.99
C GLU A 159 32.48 9.02 -7.67
N LEU A 160 32.52 7.86 -6.99
CA LEU A 160 32.18 6.57 -7.56
C LEU A 160 30.67 6.24 -7.50
N ALA A 161 30.02 6.56 -6.40
CA ALA A 161 28.67 6.16 -6.12
C ALA A 161 27.67 7.31 -5.86
N GLY A 162 28.16 8.57 -5.82
CA GLY A 162 27.34 9.72 -5.51
C GLY A 162 26.84 9.75 -4.06
N ILE A 163 27.56 9.06 -3.14
CA ILE A 163 27.27 9.11 -1.71
C ILE A 163 27.96 10.37 -1.14
N PRO A 164 27.23 11.30 -0.52
CA PRO A 164 27.84 12.50 0.07
C PRO A 164 28.90 12.16 1.12
N GLU A 165 29.96 12.97 1.16
CA GLU A 165 30.96 12.88 2.22
C GLU A 165 30.35 13.20 3.58
N GLY A 166 30.87 12.57 4.63
CA GLY A 166 30.49 12.86 6.01
C GLY A 166 30.16 11.62 6.84
N ASP A 167 29.67 11.88 8.04
CA ASP A 167 29.35 10.89 9.03
C ASP A 167 27.90 10.41 8.88
N TRP A 168 27.73 9.10 8.79
CA TRP A 168 26.46 8.44 8.69
C TRP A 168 26.27 7.48 9.85
N PRO A 169 25.25 7.65 10.70
CA PRO A 169 24.94 6.69 11.75
C PRO A 169 24.29 5.45 11.12
N ILE A 170 25.01 4.34 11.09
CA ILE A 170 24.56 3.09 10.47
C ILE A 170 24.56 1.95 11.48
N ARG A 171 23.56 1.08 11.38
CA ARG A 171 23.44 -0.10 12.25
C ARG A 171 24.64 -1.04 12.10
N TYR A 172 25.32 -1.30 13.21
CA TYR A 172 26.32 -2.35 13.38
C TYR A 172 25.74 -3.52 14.19
N SER A 173 26.02 -4.74 13.78
CA SER A 173 25.58 -5.95 14.47
C SER A 173 26.59 -7.08 14.30
N GLN A 174 27.66 -7.06 15.08
CA GLN A 174 28.73 -8.07 15.03
C GLN A 174 29.29 -8.27 13.61
N GLY A 175 29.40 -7.20 12.84
CA GLY A 175 29.95 -7.20 11.48
C GLY A 175 31.46 -7.33 11.47
N PRO A 176 32.07 -7.54 10.30
CA PRO A 176 33.52 -7.63 10.17
C PRO A 176 34.16 -6.28 10.43
N VAL A 177 35.33 -6.35 11.07
CA VAL A 177 36.29 -5.24 11.13
C VAL A 177 37.49 -5.63 10.27
N PRO A 178 37.63 -5.07 9.07
CA PRO A 178 38.61 -5.50 8.10
C PRO A 178 40.05 -5.14 8.49
N VAL A 179 40.96 -6.05 8.20
CA VAL A 179 42.42 -5.89 8.33
C VAL A 179 43.07 -6.18 6.97
N GLU A 180 43.87 -5.25 6.47
CA GLU A 180 44.47 -5.34 5.14
C GLU A 180 45.44 -6.53 5.04
N THR A 181 45.47 -7.21 3.89
CA THR A 181 46.36 -8.29 3.55
C THR A 181 47.08 -7.99 2.24
N THR A 182 48.16 -8.74 1.95
CA THR A 182 48.92 -8.58 0.70
C THR A 182 48.36 -9.35 -0.49
N THR A 183 47.43 -10.28 -0.25
CA THR A 183 46.85 -11.14 -1.28
C THR A 183 45.78 -10.41 -2.07
N LYS A 184 45.91 -10.35 -3.41
CA LYS A 184 44.94 -9.73 -4.31
C LYS A 184 44.56 -10.67 -5.44
N GLU A 185 43.27 -10.69 -5.77
CA GLU A 185 42.76 -11.31 -7.00
C GLU A 185 43.19 -10.52 -8.23
N LYS A 186 43.41 -11.19 -9.37
CA LYS A 186 43.66 -10.54 -10.66
C LYS A 186 42.38 -9.80 -11.08
N ASP A 187 42.56 -8.70 -11.80
CA ASP A 187 41.50 -7.84 -12.34
C ASP A 187 40.58 -7.24 -11.27
N LEU A 188 41.01 -7.20 -10.01
CA LEU A 188 40.34 -6.54 -8.91
C LEU A 188 40.96 -5.17 -8.63
N ASN A 189 40.12 -4.12 -8.63
CA ASN A 189 40.46 -2.84 -8.03
C ASN A 189 39.53 -2.59 -6.84
N THR A 190 40.11 -2.44 -5.64
CA THR A 190 39.38 -2.22 -4.40
C THR A 190 39.62 -0.81 -3.88
N VAL A 191 38.57 -0.06 -3.64
CA VAL A 191 38.59 1.28 -3.07
C VAL A 191 37.82 1.27 -1.74
N VAL A 192 38.47 1.71 -0.67
CA VAL A 192 37.79 1.97 0.62
C VAL A 192 37.05 3.30 0.48
N VAL A 193 35.73 3.24 0.53
CA VAL A 193 34.85 4.42 0.36
C VAL A 193 34.30 4.93 1.68
N ALA A 194 34.37 4.13 2.75
CA ALA A 194 34.03 4.55 4.10
C ALA A 194 34.86 3.86 5.16
N ARG A 195 35.00 4.53 6.31
CA ARG A 195 35.68 4.00 7.49
C ARG A 195 34.82 4.17 8.74
N TYR A 196 35.06 3.36 9.74
CA TYR A 196 34.46 3.55 11.07
C TYR A 196 35.01 4.84 11.70
N GLY A 197 34.12 5.67 12.24
CA GLY A 197 34.44 6.95 12.83
C GLY A 197 35.38 6.85 14.03
N LYS A 198 36.11 7.92 14.29
CA LYS A 198 37.12 7.98 15.38
C LYS A 198 36.48 7.98 16.77
N SER A 199 35.24 8.39 16.91
CA SER A 199 34.49 8.42 18.16
C SER A 199 34.05 7.07 18.68
N ILE A 200 34.15 6.03 17.85
CA ILE A 200 33.70 4.68 18.21
C ILE A 200 34.70 4.05 19.18
N LYS A 201 34.22 3.70 20.38
CA LYS A 201 35.00 2.89 21.32
C LYS A 201 35.10 1.45 20.82
N ALA A 202 36.28 0.85 20.92
CA ALA A 202 36.47 -0.57 20.63
C ALA A 202 35.47 -1.40 21.47
N MET A 203 34.57 -2.10 20.81
CA MET A 203 33.62 -3.02 21.47
C MET A 203 34.10 -4.48 21.37
N GLY A 204 35.35 -4.70 21.13
CA GLY A 204 35.89 -5.99 20.69
C GLY A 204 36.57 -6.80 21.76
N GLU A 205 36.41 -8.10 21.63
CA GLU A 205 37.19 -9.12 22.34
C GLU A 205 38.47 -9.54 21.58
N GLU A 206 38.66 -9.01 20.36
CA GLU A 206 39.78 -9.36 19.49
C GLU A 206 40.87 -8.26 19.57
N PRO A 207 41.96 -8.48 20.31
CA PRO A 207 42.97 -7.43 20.61
C PRO A 207 43.76 -6.97 19.38
N TRP A 208 43.66 -7.68 18.25
CA TRP A 208 44.37 -7.36 17.01
C TRP A 208 43.55 -6.51 16.02
N VAL A 209 42.30 -6.17 16.36
CA VAL A 209 41.40 -5.41 15.51
C VAL A 209 41.26 -3.97 16.03
N GLN A 210 41.68 -3.01 15.22
CA GLN A 210 41.40 -1.58 15.49
C GLN A 210 40.04 -1.20 14.86
N PHE A 211 39.05 -1.04 15.68
CA PHE A 211 37.71 -0.69 15.23
C PHE A 211 37.62 0.76 14.62
N PRO A 212 38.09 1.81 15.33
CA PRO A 212 38.09 3.17 14.76
C PRO A 212 39.07 3.29 13.59
N GLY A 213 38.60 3.88 12.49
CA GLY A 213 39.40 4.10 11.29
C GLY A 213 39.57 2.87 10.37
N SER A 214 39.07 1.66 10.79
CA SER A 214 39.05 0.50 9.91
C SER A 214 38.03 0.67 8.77
N PRO A 215 38.23 0.01 7.62
CA PRO A 215 37.28 0.10 6.51
C PRO A 215 35.87 -0.36 6.92
N ALA A 216 34.87 0.42 6.52
CA ALA A 216 33.45 0.15 6.77
C ALA A 216 32.67 -0.13 5.48
N ALA A 217 33.16 0.36 4.34
CA ALA A 217 32.58 0.04 3.03
C ALA A 217 33.64 0.04 1.91
N PHE A 218 33.37 -0.78 0.90
CA PHE A 218 34.23 -0.97 -0.26
C PHE A 218 33.43 -0.82 -1.56
N ALA A 219 34.00 -0.08 -2.53
CA ALA A 219 33.56 -0.08 -3.91
C ALA A 219 34.65 -0.75 -4.75
N CYS A 220 34.30 -1.81 -5.47
CA CYS A 220 35.29 -2.57 -6.25
C CYS A 220 34.83 -2.74 -7.69
N THR A 221 35.81 -2.80 -8.62
CA THR A 221 35.62 -3.37 -9.96
C THR A 221 36.30 -4.74 -10.01
N TYR A 222 35.62 -5.76 -10.53
CA TYR A 222 36.14 -7.11 -10.64
C TYR A 222 35.81 -7.69 -12.02
N GLY A 223 36.78 -7.74 -12.90
CA GLY A 223 36.56 -7.97 -14.33
C GLY A 223 35.67 -6.87 -14.92
N LYS A 224 34.54 -7.26 -15.52
CA LYS A 224 33.54 -6.34 -16.08
C LYS A 224 32.48 -5.89 -15.05
N GLY A 225 32.36 -6.57 -13.92
CA GLY A 225 31.34 -6.31 -12.90
C GLY A 225 31.82 -5.42 -11.76
N ARG A 226 30.89 -5.11 -10.87
CA ARG A 226 31.13 -4.21 -9.73
C ARG A 226 30.59 -4.80 -8.44
N ILE A 227 31.27 -4.48 -7.37
CA ILE A 227 30.94 -4.90 -6.00
C ILE A 227 30.77 -3.64 -5.15
N PHE A 228 29.72 -3.59 -4.34
CA PHE A 228 29.61 -2.67 -3.23
C PHE A 228 29.40 -3.48 -1.94
N ALA A 229 30.33 -3.36 -1.00
CA ALA A 229 30.30 -4.19 0.20
C ALA A 229 30.33 -3.32 1.46
N PHE A 230 29.37 -3.54 2.35
CA PHE A 230 29.26 -2.90 3.64
C PHE A 230 29.57 -3.87 4.77
N THR A 231 30.38 -3.46 5.71
CA THR A 231 30.61 -4.22 6.96
C THR A 231 29.48 -4.00 7.98
N VAL A 232 28.65 -3.03 7.73
CA VAL A 232 27.47 -2.56 8.49
C VAL A 232 26.16 -2.93 7.80
N HIS A 233 25.03 -2.46 8.32
CA HIS A 233 23.68 -2.79 7.85
C HIS A 233 22.90 -1.56 7.37
N PRO A 234 23.24 -0.95 6.23
CA PRO A 234 22.48 0.20 5.70
C PRO A 234 21.04 -0.15 5.35
N GLU A 235 20.72 -1.42 5.09
CA GLU A 235 19.36 -1.89 4.84
C GLU A 235 18.43 -1.78 6.07
N MET A 236 18.97 -1.55 7.24
CA MET A 236 18.20 -1.35 8.48
C MET A 236 17.84 0.12 8.74
N ASP A 237 18.39 1.05 7.98
CA ASP A 237 17.99 2.45 8.06
C ASP A 237 16.76 2.73 7.19
N PHE A 238 15.64 2.99 7.86
CA PHE A 238 14.36 3.24 7.20
C PHE A 238 14.11 4.71 6.88
N LYS A 239 14.91 5.62 7.41
CA LYS A 239 14.69 7.06 7.21
C LYS A 239 15.29 7.55 5.91
N ASP A 240 16.41 6.94 5.50
CA ASP A 240 17.12 7.33 4.29
C ASP A 240 17.75 6.13 3.58
N HIS A 241 17.07 5.66 2.55
CA HIS A 241 17.59 4.57 1.71
C HIS A 241 18.61 5.03 0.65
N SER A 242 19.10 6.25 0.73
CA SER A 242 20.01 6.83 -0.29
C SER A 242 21.29 6.01 -0.47
N LEU A 243 21.85 5.47 0.61
CA LEU A 243 23.04 4.60 0.56
C LEU A 243 22.80 3.33 -0.26
N ILE A 244 21.66 2.67 -0.06
CA ILE A 244 21.29 1.46 -0.82
C ILE A 244 21.03 1.79 -2.28
N LYS A 245 20.29 2.87 -2.57
CA LYS A 245 20.04 3.33 -3.95
C LYS A 245 21.35 3.65 -4.67
N SER A 246 22.25 4.35 -4.01
CA SER A 246 23.58 4.69 -4.55
C SER A 246 24.43 3.45 -4.79
N ALA A 247 24.44 2.46 -3.88
CA ALA A 247 25.15 1.20 -4.08
C ALA A 247 24.58 0.43 -5.29
N ILE A 248 23.25 0.35 -5.44
CA ILE A 248 22.61 -0.32 -6.57
C ILE A 248 22.95 0.40 -7.88
N ARG A 249 22.86 1.74 -7.91
CA ARG A 249 23.27 2.54 -9.07
C ARG A 249 24.73 2.29 -9.44
N TYR A 250 25.64 2.25 -8.46
CA TYR A 250 27.05 1.97 -8.70
C TYR A 250 27.26 0.61 -9.35
N VAL A 251 26.65 -0.46 -8.82
CA VAL A 251 26.91 -1.82 -9.31
C VAL A 251 26.18 -2.18 -10.59
N THR A 252 25.03 -1.54 -10.89
CA THR A 252 24.18 -1.88 -12.04
C THR A 252 24.13 -0.80 -13.12
N GLY A 253 24.52 0.43 -12.81
CA GLY A 253 24.30 1.61 -13.67
C GLY A 253 22.84 2.03 -13.79
N ARG A 254 21.93 1.44 -12.98
CA ARG A 254 20.49 1.71 -12.99
C ARG A 254 20.04 2.38 -11.70
N GLU A 255 19.09 3.28 -11.83
CA GLU A 255 18.38 3.83 -10.68
C GLU A 255 17.13 2.99 -10.42
N ILE A 256 16.89 2.71 -9.14
CA ILE A 256 15.64 2.10 -8.68
C ILE A 256 15.02 2.98 -7.61
N GLU A 257 13.70 3.00 -7.61
CA GLU A 257 12.92 3.73 -6.63
C GLU A 257 12.05 2.78 -5.82
N TRP A 258 11.83 3.11 -4.58
CA TRP A 258 10.81 2.49 -3.74
C TRP A 258 10.33 3.48 -2.70
N CYS A 259 9.08 3.31 -2.29
CA CYS A 259 8.51 4.02 -1.15
C CYS A 259 8.42 3.05 0.02
N GLU A 260 8.88 3.48 1.19
CA GLU A 260 8.66 2.72 2.41
C GLU A 260 7.16 2.52 2.62
N GLN A 261 6.75 1.28 2.80
CA GLN A 261 5.37 0.97 3.12
C GLN A 261 5.11 1.35 4.58
N LYS A 262 4.26 2.35 4.78
CA LYS A 262 3.70 2.66 6.10
C LYS A 262 2.41 1.87 6.30
N PRO A 263 2.08 1.50 7.55
CA PRO A 263 0.78 0.90 7.82
C PRO A 263 -0.32 1.88 7.41
N LEU A 264 -1.37 1.34 6.79
CA LEU A 264 -2.62 2.08 6.64
C LEU A 264 -3.25 2.24 8.03
N ALA A 265 -4.06 3.29 8.20
CA ALA A 265 -4.80 3.43 9.44
C ALA A 265 -5.65 2.17 9.67
N PHE A 266 -5.70 1.70 10.90
CA PHE A 266 -6.45 0.49 11.28
C PHE A 266 -5.97 -0.83 10.66
N GLN A 267 -5.00 -0.82 9.73
CA GLN A 267 -4.46 -2.03 9.13
C GLN A 267 -3.84 -2.94 10.22
N ARG A 268 -4.21 -4.21 10.22
CA ARG A 268 -3.61 -5.19 11.14
C ARG A 268 -2.13 -5.38 10.87
N THR A 269 -1.36 -5.40 11.94
CA THR A 269 0.09 -5.60 11.86
C THR A 269 0.44 -7.05 12.18
N VAL A 270 1.15 -7.70 11.28
CA VAL A 270 1.61 -9.08 11.46
C VAL A 270 3.11 -9.11 11.67
N GLY A 271 3.53 -9.68 12.78
CA GLY A 271 4.94 -9.92 13.06
C GLY A 271 5.41 -11.25 12.47
N VAL A 272 6.51 -11.23 11.71
CA VAL A 272 7.14 -12.46 11.20
C VAL A 272 8.42 -12.71 11.96
N VAL A 273 8.51 -13.88 12.63
CA VAL A 273 9.74 -14.29 13.34
C VAL A 273 10.84 -14.57 12.34
N CYS A 274 11.94 -13.81 12.40
CA CYS A 274 13.02 -13.85 11.43
C CYS A 274 14.43 -13.99 12.02
N ASP A 275 14.56 -14.44 13.27
CA ASP A 275 15.88 -14.79 13.85
C ASP A 275 16.57 -15.98 13.16
N PHE A 276 15.83 -16.68 12.31
CA PHE A 276 16.25 -17.89 11.59
C PHE A 276 16.45 -17.62 10.10
N SER A 277 17.11 -18.52 9.41
CA SER A 277 17.19 -18.50 7.94
C SER A 277 15.81 -18.84 7.35
N PHE A 278 15.34 -18.03 6.42
CA PHE A 278 14.00 -18.19 5.85
C PHE A 278 13.85 -19.40 4.93
N GLY A 279 14.88 -19.71 4.12
CA GLY A 279 14.69 -20.55 2.94
C GLY A 279 13.87 -19.87 1.84
N VAL A 280 13.94 -20.42 0.64
CA VAL A 280 13.30 -19.81 -0.55
C VAL A 280 11.77 -19.74 -0.42
N ASP A 281 11.13 -20.82 0.04
CA ASP A 281 9.68 -20.91 0.15
C ASP A 281 9.10 -19.87 1.13
N THR A 282 9.76 -19.72 2.30
CA THR A 282 9.36 -18.72 3.29
C THR A 282 9.56 -17.30 2.77
N ALA A 283 10.67 -17.04 2.06
CA ALA A 283 10.92 -15.73 1.46
C ALA A 283 9.86 -15.37 0.39
N ASN A 284 9.51 -16.31 -0.48
CA ASN A 284 8.43 -16.15 -1.46
C ASN A 284 7.07 -15.91 -0.77
N PHE A 285 6.80 -16.62 0.31
CA PHE A 285 5.60 -16.41 1.11
C PHE A 285 5.54 -14.99 1.72
N VAL A 286 6.63 -14.55 2.37
CA VAL A 286 6.73 -13.18 2.90
C VAL A 286 6.59 -12.15 1.77
N GLN A 287 7.18 -12.39 0.61
CA GLN A 287 7.01 -11.52 -0.56
C GLN A 287 5.53 -11.41 -0.97
N SER A 288 4.80 -12.52 -1.03
CA SER A 288 3.38 -12.52 -1.39
C SER A 288 2.54 -11.70 -0.41
N MET A 289 2.83 -11.80 0.89
CA MET A 289 2.17 -11.00 1.93
C MET A 289 2.47 -9.49 1.78
N LEU A 290 3.72 -9.13 1.50
CA LEU A 290 4.13 -7.73 1.29
C LEU A 290 3.47 -7.14 0.04
N LYS A 291 3.36 -7.91 -1.06
CA LYS A 291 2.70 -7.50 -2.31
C LYS A 291 1.18 -7.31 -2.13
N SER A 292 0.53 -8.19 -1.39
CA SER A 292 -0.93 -8.12 -1.18
C SER A 292 -1.35 -6.87 -0.41
N ARG A 293 -0.49 -6.32 0.45
CA ARG A 293 -0.79 -5.24 1.39
C ARG A 293 -2.02 -5.47 2.28
N GLU A 294 -2.46 -6.72 2.38
CA GLU A 294 -3.57 -7.12 3.25
C GLU A 294 -3.24 -6.83 4.72
N PHE A 295 -1.98 -7.08 5.11
CA PHE A 295 -1.46 -6.81 6.43
C PHE A 295 -0.22 -5.93 6.35
N PHE A 296 0.04 -5.16 7.40
CA PHE A 296 1.34 -4.53 7.58
C PHE A 296 2.30 -5.53 8.20
N VAL A 297 3.34 -5.90 7.47
CA VAL A 297 4.25 -6.99 7.85
C VAL A 297 5.54 -6.43 8.43
N VAL A 298 5.88 -6.83 9.66
CA VAL A 298 7.08 -6.37 10.37
C VAL A 298 7.96 -7.54 10.81
N PRO A 299 9.28 -7.37 10.85
CA PRO A 299 10.18 -8.40 11.38
C PRO A 299 10.08 -8.51 12.90
N LEU A 300 10.07 -9.72 13.42
CA LEU A 300 10.24 -10.00 14.84
C LEU A 300 11.57 -10.73 15.06
N VAL A 301 12.52 -10.04 15.68
CA VAL A 301 13.79 -10.59 16.14
C VAL A 301 13.91 -10.38 17.64
N GLY A 302 14.68 -11.23 18.33
CA GLY A 302 14.70 -11.27 19.78
C GLY A 302 14.92 -9.92 20.47
N HIS A 303 15.78 -9.06 19.94
CA HIS A 303 16.00 -7.73 20.52
C HIS A 303 14.85 -6.75 20.31
N LEU A 304 14.06 -6.87 19.22
CA LEU A 304 12.85 -6.08 18.99
C LEU A 304 11.73 -6.56 19.91
N VAL A 305 11.60 -7.88 20.09
CA VAL A 305 10.65 -8.46 21.06
C VAL A 305 10.94 -7.97 22.46
N ALA A 306 12.21 -7.98 22.89
CA ALA A 306 12.64 -7.44 24.17
C ALA A 306 12.35 -5.93 24.35
N LYS A 307 12.23 -5.17 23.26
CA LYS A 307 11.86 -3.74 23.22
C LYS A 307 10.37 -3.49 23.04
N GLY A 308 9.51 -4.50 23.20
CA GLY A 308 8.06 -4.36 23.12
C GLY A 308 7.46 -4.45 21.73
N ALA A 309 8.15 -5.07 20.75
CA ALA A 309 7.61 -5.23 19.40
C ALA A 309 6.28 -6.02 19.38
N LEU A 310 6.07 -6.94 20.33
CA LEU A 310 4.82 -7.68 20.45
C LEU A 310 3.61 -6.82 20.83
N ASP A 311 3.83 -5.63 21.41
CA ASP A 311 2.74 -4.70 21.73
C ASP A 311 2.19 -3.98 20.50
N LYS A 312 2.89 -4.08 19.38
CA LYS A 312 2.59 -3.38 18.12
C LYS A 312 2.08 -4.33 17.02
N VAL A 313 1.82 -5.59 17.33
CA VAL A 313 1.35 -6.58 16.36
C VAL A 313 0.05 -7.23 16.83
N ASP A 314 -0.83 -7.54 15.89
CA ASP A 314 -2.12 -8.21 16.13
C ASP A 314 -1.97 -9.74 16.11
N ALA A 315 -1.04 -10.24 15.31
CA ALA A 315 -0.74 -11.66 15.19
C ALA A 315 0.74 -11.89 14.88
N VAL A 316 1.22 -13.10 15.12
CA VAL A 316 2.59 -13.51 14.85
C VAL A 316 2.60 -14.73 13.95
N LEU A 317 3.43 -14.68 12.91
CA LEU A 317 3.80 -15.83 12.09
C LEU A 317 5.18 -16.34 12.51
N ALA A 318 5.27 -17.62 12.84
CA ALA A 318 6.51 -18.33 13.14
C ALA A 318 6.78 -19.34 12.03
N PRO A 319 7.51 -18.93 10.96
CA PRO A 319 7.75 -19.76 9.79
C PRO A 319 8.67 -20.94 10.08
N HIS A 320 8.62 -21.95 9.19
CA HIS A 320 9.59 -23.05 9.19
C HIS A 320 11.02 -22.50 9.20
N ASN A 321 11.84 -22.94 10.15
CA ASN A 321 13.23 -22.56 10.24
C ASN A 321 14.15 -23.72 9.85
N VAL A 322 15.30 -23.39 9.27
CA VAL A 322 16.29 -24.36 8.78
C VAL A 322 17.42 -24.64 9.77
N ALA A 323 17.43 -24.01 10.96
CA ALA A 323 18.54 -24.11 11.91
C ALA A 323 18.05 -24.50 13.33
N PRO A 324 18.40 -25.71 13.82
CA PRO A 324 17.90 -26.22 15.11
C PRO A 324 18.54 -25.59 16.36
N ASP A 325 19.64 -24.87 16.24
CA ASP A 325 20.46 -24.36 17.35
C ASP A 325 20.06 -22.95 17.86
N MET A 326 18.92 -22.45 17.43
CA MET A 326 18.45 -21.09 17.75
C MET A 326 17.30 -21.05 18.78
N ALA A 327 17.11 -22.14 19.52
CA ALA A 327 16.03 -22.28 20.52
C ALA A 327 16.05 -21.26 21.68
N LYS A 328 17.01 -20.33 21.70
CA LYS A 328 17.13 -19.28 22.73
C LYS A 328 16.85 -17.86 22.21
N LYS A 329 16.37 -17.71 20.95
CA LYS A 329 16.17 -16.40 20.30
C LYS A 329 14.75 -16.24 19.79
N GLY A 330 14.40 -15.05 19.35
CA GLY A 330 13.06 -14.72 18.86
C GLY A 330 12.04 -14.63 19.95
N LEU A 331 10.99 -15.45 19.88
CA LEU A 331 9.93 -15.55 20.90
C LEU A 331 10.31 -16.43 22.09
N TYR A 332 11.49 -17.06 22.08
CA TYR A 332 11.92 -18.09 23.00
C TYR A 332 13.03 -17.60 23.93
N GLY A 333 13.43 -18.42 24.90
CA GLY A 333 14.45 -18.05 25.87
C GLY A 333 14.03 -16.88 26.74
N ASP A 334 14.83 -15.81 26.76
CA ASP A 334 14.57 -14.64 27.59
C ASP A 334 13.28 -13.89 27.24
N ASN A 335 12.76 -14.09 26.02
CA ASN A 335 11.52 -13.45 25.54
C ASN A 335 10.26 -14.31 25.74
N LEU A 336 10.37 -15.53 26.26
CA LEU A 336 9.25 -16.46 26.39
C LEU A 336 8.10 -15.83 27.21
N LYS A 337 8.39 -15.21 28.33
CA LYS A 337 7.40 -14.51 29.16
C LYS A 337 6.67 -13.38 28.40
N LEU A 338 7.34 -12.71 27.48
CA LEU A 338 6.71 -11.68 26.64
C LEU A 338 5.77 -12.30 25.59
N ALA A 339 6.18 -13.43 25.03
CA ALA A 339 5.34 -14.19 24.09
C ALA A 339 4.09 -14.78 24.80
N GLU A 340 4.25 -15.29 26.02
CA GLU A 340 3.14 -15.77 26.87
C GLU A 340 2.14 -14.63 27.17
N LYS A 341 2.62 -13.48 27.65
CA LYS A 341 1.79 -12.28 27.88
C LYS A 341 1.07 -11.81 26.62
N PHE A 342 1.71 -11.89 25.45
CA PHE A 342 1.07 -11.57 24.17
C PHE A 342 -0.13 -12.51 23.91
N ILE A 343 0.02 -13.80 24.16
CA ILE A 343 -1.05 -14.80 24.01
C ILE A 343 -2.16 -14.60 25.06
N GLU A 344 -1.82 -14.35 26.31
CA GLU A 344 -2.76 -14.11 27.42
C GLU A 344 -3.71 -12.93 27.12
N ARG A 345 -3.21 -11.85 26.49
CA ARG A 345 -4.04 -10.71 26.09
C ARG A 345 -4.81 -10.90 24.77
N GLY A 346 -4.86 -12.12 24.24
CA GLY A 346 -5.64 -12.50 23.07
C GLY A 346 -4.86 -12.56 21.76
N GLY A 347 -3.56 -12.26 21.74
CA GLY A 347 -2.71 -12.46 20.57
C GLY A 347 -2.58 -13.92 20.18
N ARG A 348 -2.27 -14.20 18.90
CA ARG A 348 -2.08 -15.56 18.39
C ARG A 348 -0.75 -15.69 17.67
N VAL A 349 -0.11 -16.85 17.83
CA VAL A 349 1.12 -17.25 17.15
C VAL A 349 0.79 -18.42 16.24
N PHE A 350 0.93 -18.23 14.94
CA PHE A 350 0.69 -19.25 13.91
C PHE A 350 2.04 -19.81 13.46
N ALA A 351 2.24 -21.11 13.63
CA ALA A 351 3.52 -21.77 13.37
C ALA A 351 3.36 -22.95 12.43
N TRP A 352 4.39 -23.22 11.62
CA TRP A 352 4.46 -24.44 10.80
C TRP A 352 5.90 -25.00 10.74
N GLY A 353 5.99 -26.28 10.37
CA GLY A 353 7.25 -27.00 10.28
C GLY A 353 7.97 -27.06 11.63
N ARG A 354 9.30 -26.91 11.63
CA ARG A 354 10.13 -27.00 12.84
C ARG A 354 9.81 -25.97 13.92
N SER A 355 9.18 -24.86 13.59
CA SER A 355 8.76 -23.87 14.58
C SER A 355 7.74 -24.42 15.56
N ILE A 356 6.92 -25.40 15.15
CA ILE A 356 5.99 -26.12 16.05
C ILE A 356 6.76 -26.93 17.10
N GLU A 357 7.80 -27.64 16.68
CA GLU A 357 8.64 -28.44 17.60
C GLU A 357 9.36 -27.54 18.59
N THR A 358 9.88 -26.40 18.13
CA THR A 358 10.55 -25.41 18.98
C THR A 358 9.56 -24.81 19.99
N ALA A 359 8.35 -24.48 19.57
CA ALA A 359 7.31 -23.96 20.47
C ALA A 359 6.91 -25.01 21.53
N LYS A 360 6.73 -26.27 21.15
CA LYS A 360 6.45 -27.38 22.07
C LYS A 360 7.58 -27.57 23.08
N PHE A 361 8.83 -27.51 22.65
CA PHE A 361 10.01 -27.63 23.55
C PHE A 361 10.00 -26.53 24.63
N HIS A 362 9.56 -25.31 24.29
CA HIS A 362 9.45 -24.17 25.22
C HIS A 362 8.07 -24.06 25.87
N SER A 363 7.17 -25.01 25.67
CA SER A 363 5.79 -24.97 26.18
C SER A 363 4.98 -23.73 25.73
N LEU A 364 5.39 -23.07 24.64
CA LEU A 364 4.65 -21.93 24.10
C LEU A 364 3.43 -22.40 23.31
N LYS A 365 2.25 -21.89 23.68
CA LYS A 365 1.00 -22.19 22.97
C LYS A 365 0.99 -21.53 21.58
N VAL A 366 0.88 -22.33 20.53
CA VAL A 366 0.82 -21.85 19.14
C VAL A 366 -0.31 -22.54 18.38
N GLU A 367 -0.85 -21.84 17.38
CA GLU A 367 -1.77 -22.42 16.39
C GLU A 367 -0.91 -23.14 15.33
N SER A 368 -0.96 -24.48 15.33
CA SER A 368 -0.13 -25.32 14.44
C SER A 368 -0.79 -25.48 13.08
N ALA A 369 -0.08 -25.14 12.02
CA ALA A 369 -0.50 -25.30 10.64
C ALA A 369 0.38 -26.32 9.90
N CYS A 370 -0.15 -26.96 8.85
CA CYS A 370 0.63 -27.92 8.04
C CYS A 370 1.65 -27.22 7.14
N ASP A 371 1.34 -26.04 6.67
CA ASP A 371 2.18 -25.22 5.77
C ASP A 371 1.93 -23.71 5.93
N ALA A 372 2.65 -22.92 5.16
CA ALA A 372 2.54 -21.46 5.18
C ALA A 372 1.16 -20.96 4.73
N GLY A 373 0.53 -21.60 3.74
CA GLY A 373 -0.80 -21.26 3.23
C GLY A 373 -1.87 -21.47 4.29
N SER A 374 -1.83 -22.62 4.96
CA SER A 374 -2.72 -22.96 6.08
C SER A 374 -2.54 -21.99 7.25
N ALA A 375 -1.29 -21.63 7.61
CA ALA A 375 -1.01 -20.65 8.66
C ALA A 375 -1.61 -19.28 8.31
N LEU A 376 -1.46 -18.84 7.05
CA LEU A 376 -2.06 -17.58 6.56
C LEU A 376 -3.59 -17.63 6.59
N GLY A 377 -4.20 -18.76 6.18
CA GLY A 377 -5.66 -18.95 6.23
C GLY A 377 -6.21 -18.87 7.65
N MET A 378 -5.58 -19.57 8.60
CA MET A 378 -5.96 -19.52 10.03
C MET A 378 -5.81 -18.10 10.61
N MET A 379 -4.71 -17.41 10.26
CA MET A 379 -4.46 -16.04 10.70
C MET A 379 -5.49 -15.07 10.09
N ARG A 380 -5.82 -15.19 8.81
CA ARG A 380 -6.85 -14.39 8.16
C ARG A 380 -8.19 -14.55 8.87
N ASN A 381 -8.61 -15.77 9.14
CA ASN A 381 -9.84 -16.04 9.89
C ASN A 381 -9.83 -15.42 11.28
N PHE A 382 -8.68 -15.43 11.97
CA PHE A 382 -8.53 -14.79 13.28
C PHE A 382 -8.62 -13.25 13.19
N LEU A 383 -8.00 -12.65 12.17
CA LEU A 383 -7.91 -11.19 12.03
C LEU A 383 -9.11 -10.57 11.30
N SER A 384 -9.87 -11.36 10.51
CA SER A 384 -10.96 -10.84 9.67
C SER A 384 -12.29 -10.66 10.40
N VAL A 385 -12.43 -11.14 11.63
CA VAL A 385 -13.66 -10.92 12.39
C VAL A 385 -13.83 -9.44 12.71
N PRO A 386 -14.86 -8.76 12.19
CA PRO A 386 -15.09 -7.35 12.48
C PRO A 386 -15.35 -7.12 13.97
N LYS A 387 -14.77 -6.07 14.52
CA LYS A 387 -14.99 -5.63 15.91
C LYS A 387 -15.82 -4.35 15.91
N SER A 388 -16.59 -4.13 16.97
CA SER A 388 -17.37 -2.87 17.10
C SER A 388 -16.47 -1.62 17.10
N THR A 389 -15.21 -1.74 17.52
CA THR A 389 -14.21 -0.65 17.53
C THR A 389 -13.51 -0.44 16.17
N ASP A 390 -13.73 -1.31 15.20
CA ASP A 390 -13.18 -1.15 13.85
C ASP A 390 -13.88 0.02 13.14
N PRO A 391 -13.22 0.69 12.18
CA PRO A 391 -13.77 1.89 11.53
C PRO A 391 -14.95 1.56 10.61
N ILE A 392 -15.72 2.59 10.28
CA ILE A 392 -16.65 2.58 9.16
C ILE A 392 -15.87 3.00 7.92
N GLY A 393 -15.90 2.18 6.87
CA GLY A 393 -15.27 2.48 5.58
C GLY A 393 -16.23 3.21 4.65
N VAL A 394 -15.79 4.30 4.04
CA VAL A 394 -16.57 5.06 3.05
C VAL A 394 -15.71 5.23 1.81
N PHE A 395 -16.23 4.92 0.62
CA PHE A 395 -15.53 5.20 -0.62
C PHE A 395 -16.36 5.88 -1.69
N ASP A 396 -15.67 6.58 -2.57
CA ASP A 396 -16.21 7.26 -3.74
C ASP A 396 -15.19 7.26 -4.89
N SER A 397 -15.63 7.59 -6.10
CA SER A 397 -14.73 7.78 -7.25
C SER A 397 -13.76 8.96 -7.10
N GLY A 398 -13.96 9.83 -6.12
CA GLY A 398 -13.15 11.00 -5.85
C GLY A 398 -13.38 11.54 -4.45
N ILE A 399 -13.39 12.87 -4.29
CA ILE A 399 -13.66 13.52 -3.01
C ILE A 399 -15.12 13.88 -2.79
N GLY A 400 -15.98 13.76 -3.83
CA GLY A 400 -17.40 14.07 -3.72
C GLY A 400 -18.14 13.29 -2.64
N GLY A 401 -17.79 12.05 -2.43
CA GLY A 401 -18.37 11.19 -1.39
C GLY A 401 -18.12 11.64 0.05
N MET A 402 -17.24 12.61 0.27
CA MET A 402 -17.09 13.25 1.58
C MET A 402 -18.36 14.00 2.01
N THR A 403 -19.31 14.25 1.10
CA THR A 403 -20.66 14.73 1.45
C THR A 403 -21.42 13.74 2.32
N VAL A 404 -21.34 12.45 2.01
CA VAL A 404 -21.93 11.38 2.82
C VAL A 404 -21.21 11.29 4.16
N LEU A 405 -19.89 11.37 4.15
CA LEU A 405 -19.08 11.36 5.36
C LEU A 405 -19.39 12.54 6.27
N ASP A 406 -19.58 13.76 5.72
CA ASP A 406 -19.98 14.97 6.49
C ASP A 406 -21.32 14.74 7.21
N LYS A 407 -22.28 14.09 6.54
CA LYS A 407 -23.55 13.70 7.19
C LYS A 407 -23.36 12.64 8.26
N MET A 408 -22.45 11.68 8.09
CA MET A 408 -22.13 10.71 9.13
C MET A 408 -21.49 11.39 10.34
N LEU A 409 -20.59 12.35 10.15
CA LEU A 409 -19.95 13.09 11.23
C LEU A 409 -20.91 14.03 12.00
N THR A 410 -22.02 14.45 11.38
CA THR A 410 -22.92 15.48 11.94
C THR A 410 -24.33 14.99 12.25
N MET A 411 -24.73 13.80 11.78
CA MET A 411 -26.07 13.26 12.01
C MET A 411 -26.38 13.15 13.50
N ASP A 412 -27.51 13.70 13.91
CA ASP A 412 -28.08 13.65 15.25
C ASP A 412 -29.59 13.38 15.15
N LEU A 413 -29.93 12.13 14.89
CA LEU A 413 -31.29 11.65 14.73
C LEU A 413 -31.71 10.69 15.85
N TYR A 414 -30.78 10.17 16.60
CA TYR A 414 -30.97 9.15 17.64
C TYR A 414 -30.37 9.61 18.96
N ASP A 415 -30.98 9.23 20.05
CA ASP A 415 -30.41 9.37 21.38
C ASP A 415 -29.29 8.32 21.58
N ASN A 416 -28.06 8.76 21.82
CA ASN A 416 -26.88 7.90 21.89
C ASN A 416 -26.90 6.89 23.04
N SER A 417 -27.79 7.08 24.03
CA SER A 417 -27.91 6.15 25.16
C SER A 417 -29.02 5.11 24.98
N THR A 418 -30.13 5.48 24.32
CA THR A 418 -31.32 4.63 24.15
C THR A 418 -31.46 4.08 22.75
N HIS A 419 -30.81 4.70 21.79
CA HIS A 419 -30.95 4.46 20.34
C HIS A 419 -32.37 4.67 19.80
N GLU A 420 -33.21 5.38 20.55
CA GLU A 420 -34.52 5.83 20.09
C GLU A 420 -34.34 7.00 19.11
N ARG A 421 -35.25 7.12 18.14
CA ARG A 421 -35.23 8.20 17.16
C ARG A 421 -35.61 9.53 17.81
N ARG A 422 -34.63 10.21 18.35
CA ARG A 422 -34.72 11.51 19.02
C ARG A 422 -33.34 12.13 19.12
N SER A 423 -33.15 13.34 18.63
CA SER A 423 -31.88 14.09 18.79
C SER A 423 -31.56 14.29 20.29
N ASP A 424 -30.31 14.07 20.67
CA ASP A 424 -29.78 14.33 22.00
C ASP A 424 -28.72 15.47 22.03
N GLY A 425 -28.49 16.12 20.89
CA GLY A 425 -27.55 17.21 20.70
C GLY A 425 -26.12 16.76 20.44
N LYS A 426 -25.91 15.46 20.20
CA LYS A 426 -24.61 14.87 19.89
C LYS A 426 -24.67 14.08 18.58
N PRO A 427 -23.58 14.03 17.81
CA PRO A 427 -23.56 13.19 16.62
C PRO A 427 -23.79 11.72 16.96
N ASP A 428 -24.67 11.04 16.21
CA ASP A 428 -24.98 9.62 16.39
C ASP A 428 -23.75 8.70 16.24
N PHE A 429 -22.75 9.15 15.51
CA PHE A 429 -21.48 8.45 15.30
C PHE A 429 -20.33 9.01 16.16
N GLU A 430 -20.59 9.68 17.28
CA GLU A 430 -19.54 10.34 18.12
C GLU A 430 -18.40 9.41 18.57
N LYS A 431 -18.70 8.11 18.66
CA LYS A 431 -17.72 7.07 19.07
C LYS A 431 -17.22 6.18 17.92
N GLU A 432 -17.56 6.54 16.70
CA GLU A 432 -17.14 5.78 15.53
C GLU A 432 -15.87 6.36 14.91
N ASN A 433 -14.97 5.50 14.45
CA ASN A 433 -13.84 5.91 13.63
C ASN A 433 -14.16 5.69 12.15
N PHE A 434 -13.49 6.43 11.27
CA PHE A 434 -13.77 6.42 9.85
C PHE A 434 -12.50 6.23 9.03
N VAL A 435 -12.61 5.45 7.95
CA VAL A 435 -11.65 5.43 6.87
C VAL A 435 -12.33 5.79 5.57
N TYR A 436 -11.83 6.82 4.90
CA TYR A 436 -12.31 7.28 3.62
C TYR A 436 -11.33 6.94 2.51
N PHE A 437 -11.84 6.49 1.37
CA PHE A 437 -11.05 6.31 0.15
C PHE A 437 -11.71 6.97 -1.06
N GLY A 438 -11.00 7.89 -1.71
CA GLY A 438 -11.39 8.49 -2.98
C GLY A 438 -10.52 7.99 -4.13
N ASP A 439 -11.10 7.30 -5.13
CA ASP A 439 -10.36 6.85 -6.30
C ASP A 439 -10.15 7.96 -7.33
N GLN A 440 -9.53 9.06 -6.87
CA GLN A 440 -9.40 10.32 -7.60
C GLN A 440 -8.67 10.17 -8.95
N ALA A 441 -7.65 9.31 -9.03
CA ALA A 441 -6.90 9.10 -10.27
C ALA A 441 -7.75 8.49 -11.39
N ASN A 442 -8.79 7.73 -11.04
CA ASN A 442 -9.69 7.07 -11.98
C ASN A 442 -11.03 7.79 -12.17
N MET A 443 -11.27 8.88 -11.45
CA MET A 443 -12.48 9.72 -11.62
C MET A 443 -12.56 10.34 -13.04
N PRO A 444 -13.78 10.54 -13.62
CA PRO A 444 -15.10 10.16 -13.12
C PRO A 444 -15.52 8.74 -13.53
N TYR A 445 -16.09 7.99 -12.59
CA TYR A 445 -16.61 6.63 -12.87
C TYR A 445 -17.78 6.61 -13.85
N GLY A 446 -18.52 7.71 -13.95
CA GLY A 446 -19.68 7.83 -14.81
C GLY A 446 -19.39 7.66 -16.31
N ASP A 447 -18.17 7.85 -16.73
CA ASP A 447 -17.79 7.78 -18.15
C ASP A 447 -17.41 6.36 -18.61
N TYR A 448 -16.94 5.48 -17.70
CA TYR A 448 -16.45 4.16 -18.09
C TYR A 448 -17.46 3.32 -18.89
N ALA A 449 -18.74 3.37 -18.50
CA ALA A 449 -19.78 2.64 -19.20
C ALA A 449 -19.99 3.15 -20.64
N ALA A 450 -19.86 4.45 -20.89
CA ALA A 450 -19.95 5.03 -22.22
C ALA A 450 -18.81 4.59 -23.14
N TYR A 451 -17.65 4.23 -22.56
CA TYR A 451 -16.51 3.68 -23.30
C TYR A 451 -16.49 2.15 -23.36
N GLY A 452 -17.59 1.47 -22.99
CA GLY A 452 -17.68 0.01 -22.99
C GLY A 452 -16.77 -0.67 -21.93
N LYS A 453 -16.41 0.05 -20.84
CA LYS A 453 -15.50 -0.37 -19.79
C LYS A 453 -16.20 -0.74 -18.48
N SER A 454 -17.42 -1.25 -18.55
CA SER A 454 -18.23 -1.58 -17.37
C SER A 454 -17.56 -2.66 -16.49
N ASP A 455 -16.87 -3.64 -17.08
CA ASP A 455 -16.19 -4.69 -16.31
C ASP A 455 -14.92 -4.16 -15.62
N TYR A 456 -14.19 -3.28 -16.30
CA TYR A 456 -13.06 -2.60 -15.67
C TYR A 456 -13.53 -1.68 -14.54
N LEU A 457 -14.63 -0.94 -14.72
CA LEU A 457 -15.24 -0.16 -13.66
C LEU A 457 -15.58 -1.02 -12.43
N LYS A 458 -16.15 -2.21 -12.62
CA LYS A 458 -16.42 -3.13 -11.51
C LYS A 458 -15.14 -3.56 -10.80
N SER A 459 -14.05 -3.78 -11.52
CA SER A 459 -12.76 -4.13 -10.89
C SER A 459 -12.20 -2.98 -10.05
N LEU A 460 -12.36 -1.72 -10.48
CA LEU A 460 -12.00 -0.55 -9.67
C LEU A 460 -12.85 -0.48 -8.40
N ILE A 461 -14.16 -0.62 -8.51
CA ILE A 461 -15.10 -0.60 -7.37
C ILE A 461 -14.77 -1.71 -6.35
N LEU A 462 -14.43 -2.90 -6.81
CA LEU A 462 -14.00 -4.00 -5.94
C LEU A 462 -12.66 -3.70 -5.26
N SER A 463 -11.73 -3.09 -5.98
CA SER A 463 -10.44 -2.65 -5.42
C SER A 463 -10.62 -1.59 -4.32
N ASP A 464 -11.56 -0.66 -4.48
CA ASP A 464 -11.89 0.36 -3.48
C ASP A 464 -12.45 -0.29 -2.20
N ALA A 465 -13.37 -1.23 -2.37
CA ALA A 465 -13.93 -1.99 -1.25
C ALA A 465 -12.87 -2.84 -0.54
N ASP A 466 -12.01 -3.52 -1.29
CA ASP A 466 -10.87 -4.30 -0.76
C ASP A 466 -9.89 -3.43 0.04
N PHE A 467 -9.64 -2.18 -0.42
CA PHE A 467 -8.86 -1.22 0.34
C PHE A 467 -9.47 -0.95 1.72
N LEU A 468 -10.79 -0.76 1.80
CA LEU A 468 -11.48 -0.54 3.07
C LEU A 468 -11.46 -1.80 3.96
N LEU A 469 -11.66 -2.99 3.39
CA LEU A 469 -11.56 -4.26 4.10
C LEU A 469 -10.14 -4.49 4.67
N LYS A 470 -9.11 -4.14 3.92
CA LYS A 470 -7.70 -4.16 4.39
C LYS A 470 -7.44 -3.18 5.53
N ASN A 471 -8.24 -2.12 5.63
CA ASN A 471 -8.27 -1.19 6.77
C ASN A 471 -9.26 -1.63 7.86
N HIS A 472 -9.75 -2.88 7.83
CA HIS A 472 -10.66 -3.48 8.80
C HIS A 472 -11.99 -2.75 8.95
N ALA A 473 -12.52 -2.17 7.88
CA ALA A 473 -13.84 -1.56 7.92
C ALA A 473 -14.90 -2.58 8.36
N LYS A 474 -15.63 -2.27 9.44
CA LYS A 474 -16.76 -3.11 9.95
C LYS A 474 -18.05 -2.93 9.17
N SER A 475 -18.13 -1.87 8.38
CA SER A 475 -19.19 -1.57 7.42
C SER A 475 -18.60 -0.82 6.25
N VAL A 476 -19.03 -1.12 5.02
CA VAL A 476 -18.61 -0.44 3.80
C VAL A 476 -19.74 0.41 3.26
N VAL A 477 -19.54 1.72 3.13
CA VAL A 477 -20.49 2.66 2.55
C VAL A 477 -19.99 3.07 1.16
N ILE A 478 -20.78 2.74 0.14
CA ILE A 478 -20.54 3.18 -1.24
C ILE A 478 -21.23 4.53 -1.43
N ALA A 479 -20.48 5.62 -1.24
CA ALA A 479 -20.99 6.98 -1.37
C ALA A 479 -21.26 7.36 -2.83
N CYS A 480 -20.51 6.80 -3.77
CA CYS A 480 -20.63 7.04 -5.20
C CYS A 480 -21.89 6.39 -5.79
N ASN A 481 -22.72 7.20 -6.47
CA ASN A 481 -23.91 6.69 -7.17
C ASN A 481 -23.55 5.74 -8.31
N THR A 482 -22.54 6.07 -9.10
CA THR A 482 -22.08 5.21 -10.21
C THR A 482 -21.51 3.89 -9.66
N ALA A 483 -20.68 3.94 -8.63
CA ALA A 483 -20.15 2.73 -8.00
C ALA A 483 -21.28 1.87 -7.39
N THR A 484 -22.26 2.48 -6.75
CA THR A 484 -23.44 1.75 -6.25
C THR A 484 -24.21 1.09 -7.39
N ALA A 485 -24.42 1.81 -8.51
CA ALA A 485 -25.19 1.32 -9.64
C ALA A 485 -24.55 0.09 -10.32
N TRP A 486 -23.23 0.05 -10.42
CA TRP A 486 -22.50 -0.98 -11.17
C TRP A 486 -21.86 -2.06 -10.30
N GLY A 487 -21.56 -1.79 -9.01
CA GLY A 487 -20.76 -2.68 -8.18
C GLY A 487 -21.38 -3.10 -6.84
N LEU A 488 -22.54 -2.54 -6.43
CA LEU A 488 -23.13 -2.85 -5.11
C LEU A 488 -23.33 -4.35 -4.88
N LYS A 489 -23.76 -5.07 -5.90
CA LYS A 489 -24.02 -6.53 -5.80
C LYS A 489 -22.73 -7.29 -5.54
N GLU A 490 -21.70 -6.97 -6.31
CA GLU A 490 -20.39 -7.63 -6.24
C GLU A 490 -19.70 -7.31 -4.91
N VAL A 491 -19.66 -6.02 -4.51
CA VAL A 491 -19.11 -5.61 -3.21
C VAL A 491 -19.86 -6.27 -2.05
N SER A 492 -21.20 -6.29 -2.09
CA SER A 492 -21.99 -6.95 -1.05
C SER A 492 -21.72 -8.44 -0.94
N ALA A 493 -21.45 -9.12 -2.05
CA ALA A 493 -21.10 -10.54 -2.06
C ALA A 493 -19.72 -10.80 -1.45
N GLU A 494 -18.76 -9.90 -1.69
CA GLU A 494 -17.40 -10.00 -1.15
C GLU A 494 -17.39 -9.68 0.35
N THR A 495 -17.98 -8.57 0.76
CA THR A 495 -18.02 -8.14 2.17
C THR A 495 -18.80 -9.11 3.06
N ALA A 496 -19.86 -9.74 2.53
CA ALA A 496 -20.65 -10.74 3.27
C ALA A 496 -19.80 -11.94 3.72
N GLN A 497 -18.74 -12.30 2.98
CA GLN A 497 -17.84 -13.39 3.35
C GLN A 497 -17.06 -13.10 4.64
N THR A 498 -16.84 -11.82 4.94
CA THR A 498 -16.15 -11.36 6.14
C THR A 498 -17.10 -10.88 7.24
N GLY A 499 -18.42 -10.98 7.02
CA GLY A 499 -19.44 -10.49 7.96
C GLY A 499 -19.64 -8.97 7.96
N VAL A 500 -19.00 -8.27 7.04
CA VAL A 500 -19.12 -6.81 6.86
C VAL A 500 -20.37 -6.47 6.04
N ASP A 501 -21.10 -5.44 6.45
CA ASP A 501 -22.24 -4.92 5.69
C ASP A 501 -21.81 -3.90 4.64
N THR A 502 -22.60 -3.86 3.55
CA THR A 502 -22.45 -2.84 2.52
C THR A 502 -23.71 -2.00 2.41
N VAL A 503 -23.54 -0.68 2.43
CA VAL A 503 -24.61 0.30 2.22
C VAL A 503 -24.33 1.08 0.95
N GLY A 504 -25.26 1.04 -0.02
CA GLY A 504 -25.16 1.82 -1.25
C GLY A 504 -26.11 3.02 -1.24
N VAL A 505 -25.61 4.15 -1.71
CA VAL A 505 -26.30 5.43 -1.66
C VAL A 505 -27.63 5.45 -2.44
N ILE A 506 -27.76 4.71 -3.54
CA ILE A 506 -29.00 4.68 -4.36
C ILE A 506 -30.19 4.17 -3.55
N GLY A 507 -30.00 3.06 -2.83
CA GLY A 507 -31.09 2.45 -2.06
C GLY A 507 -31.63 3.35 -0.95
N ALA A 508 -30.75 4.08 -0.29
CA ALA A 508 -31.09 5.03 0.76
C ALA A 508 -31.79 6.27 0.19
N GLY A 509 -31.24 6.87 -0.87
CA GLY A 509 -31.83 8.04 -1.53
C GLY A 509 -33.22 7.77 -2.11
N VAL A 510 -33.41 6.61 -2.73
CA VAL A 510 -34.75 6.19 -3.21
C VAL A 510 -35.74 6.05 -2.05
N LEU A 511 -35.29 5.44 -0.92
CA LEU A 511 -36.17 5.32 0.24
C LEU A 511 -36.57 6.70 0.79
N SER A 512 -35.62 7.62 0.87
CA SER A 512 -35.88 9.00 1.31
C SER A 512 -36.93 9.69 0.42
N ALA A 513 -36.75 9.64 -0.90
CA ALA A 513 -37.73 10.23 -1.84
C ALA A 513 -39.09 9.58 -1.70
N LEU A 514 -39.21 8.26 -1.68
CA LEU A 514 -40.49 7.55 -1.56
C LEU A 514 -41.15 7.68 -0.17
N SER A 515 -40.45 8.23 0.81
CA SER A 515 -41.01 8.52 2.14
C SER A 515 -41.61 9.91 2.26
N LEU A 516 -41.45 10.77 1.25
CA LEU A 516 -42.10 12.06 1.21
C LEU A 516 -43.65 11.87 1.24
N PRO A 517 -44.39 12.65 2.03
CA PRO A 517 -45.84 12.49 2.19
C PRO A 517 -46.59 12.49 0.86
N GLU A 518 -46.19 13.36 -0.08
CA GLU A 518 -46.76 13.54 -1.41
C GLU A 518 -46.65 12.28 -2.27
N ILE A 519 -45.58 11.49 -2.07
CA ILE A 519 -45.35 10.24 -2.77
C ILE A 519 -45.90 9.05 -1.98
N ARG A 520 -45.64 9.03 -0.66
CA ARG A 520 -46.02 7.90 0.19
C ARG A 520 -47.51 7.64 0.25
N ASN A 521 -48.33 8.71 0.24
CA ASN A 521 -49.75 8.68 0.38
C ASN A 521 -50.51 8.91 -0.95
N ALA A 522 -49.78 8.99 -2.07
CA ALA A 522 -50.40 9.22 -3.38
C ALA A 522 -51.28 8.02 -3.81
N GLU A 523 -52.40 8.31 -4.45
CA GLU A 523 -53.36 7.33 -4.98
C GLU A 523 -53.46 7.32 -6.52
N GLY A 524 -52.97 8.33 -7.19
CA GLY A 524 -53.06 8.47 -8.66
C GLY A 524 -51.72 8.11 -9.36
N ALA A 525 -51.47 8.78 -10.47
CA ALA A 525 -50.18 8.76 -11.13
C ALA A 525 -49.30 9.87 -10.59
N ILE A 526 -48.05 9.59 -10.31
CA ILE A 526 -47.01 10.55 -9.90
C ILE A 526 -45.71 10.27 -10.64
N SER A 527 -44.82 11.23 -10.63
CA SER A 527 -43.48 11.07 -11.21
C SER A 527 -42.41 11.39 -10.19
N VAL A 528 -41.29 10.67 -10.28
CA VAL A 528 -40.03 10.91 -9.56
C VAL A 528 -38.93 11.17 -10.58
N GLY A 529 -38.29 12.33 -10.48
CA GLY A 529 -37.14 12.69 -11.29
C GLY A 529 -35.83 12.13 -10.72
N VAL A 530 -34.86 11.85 -11.58
CA VAL A 530 -33.51 11.49 -11.20
C VAL A 530 -32.52 12.25 -12.07
N MET A 531 -31.73 13.11 -11.47
CA MET A 531 -30.56 13.73 -12.11
C MET A 531 -29.29 12.96 -11.66
N ALA A 532 -28.56 12.39 -12.59
CA ALA A 532 -27.35 11.61 -12.26
C ALA A 532 -26.30 11.67 -13.39
N THR A 533 -25.15 11.08 -13.20
CA THR A 533 -24.18 10.95 -14.30
C THR A 533 -24.74 10.07 -15.43
N PRO A 534 -24.31 10.27 -16.69
CA PRO A 534 -24.78 9.43 -17.80
C PRO A 534 -24.60 7.93 -17.55
N GLY A 535 -23.47 7.51 -16.97
CA GLY A 535 -23.20 6.10 -16.64
C GLY A 535 -24.12 5.55 -15.55
N THR A 536 -24.51 6.37 -14.57
CA THR A 536 -25.50 5.98 -13.56
C THR A 536 -26.87 5.76 -14.19
N ILE A 537 -27.31 6.67 -15.06
CA ILE A 537 -28.60 6.53 -15.77
C ILE A 537 -28.58 5.30 -16.69
N ALA A 538 -27.51 5.13 -17.46
CA ALA A 538 -27.36 3.98 -18.37
C ALA A 538 -27.44 2.62 -17.66
N SER A 539 -27.12 2.57 -16.37
CA SER A 539 -27.24 1.35 -15.56
C SER A 539 -28.68 0.89 -15.32
N GLY A 540 -29.66 1.79 -15.37
CA GLY A 540 -31.06 1.56 -14.98
C GLY A 540 -31.25 1.24 -13.48
N ALA A 541 -30.27 1.54 -12.64
CA ALA A 541 -30.28 1.16 -11.22
C ALA A 541 -31.37 1.91 -10.43
N TYR A 542 -31.59 3.18 -10.73
CA TYR A 542 -32.62 3.99 -10.08
C TYR A 542 -34.02 3.46 -10.40
N GLU A 543 -34.33 3.21 -11.67
CA GLU A 543 -35.62 2.71 -12.14
C GLU A 543 -35.96 1.37 -11.49
N ARG A 544 -34.98 0.43 -11.51
CA ARG A 544 -35.17 -0.88 -10.84
C ARG A 544 -35.37 -0.73 -9.34
N THR A 545 -34.60 0.14 -8.68
CA THR A 545 -34.67 0.33 -7.23
C THR A 545 -35.97 0.98 -6.81
N ILE A 546 -36.44 2.02 -7.55
CA ILE A 546 -37.73 2.69 -7.30
C ILE A 546 -38.87 1.67 -7.46
N ALA A 547 -38.92 0.92 -8.57
CA ALA A 547 -39.96 -0.07 -8.80
C ALA A 547 -40.01 -1.16 -7.69
N ALA A 548 -38.86 -1.67 -7.26
CA ALA A 548 -38.77 -2.66 -6.20
C ALA A 548 -39.25 -2.10 -4.84
N LYS A 549 -38.87 -0.86 -4.51
CA LYS A 549 -39.26 -0.22 -3.24
C LYS A 549 -40.72 0.23 -3.23
N VAL A 550 -41.24 0.74 -4.33
CA VAL A 550 -42.71 1.07 -4.49
C VAL A 550 -43.51 -0.18 -4.15
N LYS A 551 -43.20 -1.31 -4.76
CA LYS A 551 -43.84 -2.61 -4.44
C LYS A 551 -43.73 -3.00 -2.97
N ARG A 552 -42.52 -2.90 -2.41
CA ARG A 552 -42.25 -3.31 -1.01
C ARG A 552 -42.93 -2.42 0.01
N LEU A 553 -43.00 -1.12 -0.27
CA LEU A 553 -43.64 -0.15 0.60
C LEU A 553 -45.18 -0.12 0.43
N GLY A 554 -45.73 -0.80 -0.56
CA GLY A 554 -47.16 -0.83 -0.83
C GLY A 554 -47.70 0.55 -1.26
N ILE A 555 -46.92 1.35 -2.00
CA ILE A 555 -47.36 2.64 -2.55
C ILE A 555 -48.41 2.35 -3.62
N LYS A 556 -49.58 2.93 -3.48
CA LYS A 556 -50.73 2.69 -4.36
C LYS A 556 -50.60 3.42 -5.70
N ALA A 557 -49.91 4.55 -5.71
CA ALA A 557 -49.73 5.37 -6.91
C ALA A 557 -48.94 4.62 -8.00
N LYS A 558 -49.31 4.94 -9.26
CA LYS A 558 -48.47 4.56 -10.42
C LYS A 558 -47.30 5.54 -10.47
N VAL A 559 -46.10 5.08 -10.10
CA VAL A 559 -44.87 5.88 -10.07
C VAL A 559 -44.15 5.80 -11.42
N THR A 560 -44.03 6.94 -12.10
CA THR A 560 -43.24 7.10 -13.32
C THR A 560 -41.88 7.67 -12.97
N VAL A 561 -40.81 7.09 -13.50
CA VAL A 561 -39.42 7.55 -13.27
C VAL A 561 -38.93 8.31 -14.49
N VAL A 562 -38.48 9.56 -14.29
CA VAL A 562 -37.92 10.40 -15.35
C VAL A 562 -36.47 10.66 -15.07
N THR A 563 -35.59 10.27 -16.00
CA THR A 563 -34.16 10.34 -15.79
C THR A 563 -33.47 11.35 -16.69
N GLN A 564 -32.46 12.05 -16.13
CA GLN A 564 -31.61 12.98 -16.85
C GLN A 564 -30.12 12.69 -16.54
N GLY A 565 -29.36 12.34 -17.59
CA GLY A 565 -27.89 12.24 -17.50
C GLY A 565 -27.28 13.63 -17.63
N CYS A 566 -26.54 14.05 -16.60
CA CYS A 566 -25.92 15.37 -16.51
C CYS A 566 -24.43 15.27 -16.82
N ALA A 567 -24.06 15.23 -18.08
CA ALA A 567 -22.68 15.15 -18.52
C ALA A 567 -21.87 16.39 -18.09
N GLY A 568 -20.66 16.18 -17.57
CA GLY A 568 -19.71 17.24 -17.17
C GLY A 568 -20.09 18.03 -15.90
N LEU A 569 -21.27 17.80 -15.31
CA LEU A 569 -21.70 18.54 -14.12
C LEU A 569 -20.84 18.21 -12.90
N ALA A 570 -20.48 16.93 -12.70
CA ALA A 570 -19.63 16.53 -11.58
C ALA A 570 -18.24 17.16 -11.67
N ASP A 571 -17.64 17.13 -12.86
CA ASP A 571 -16.33 17.74 -13.12
C ASP A 571 -16.35 19.26 -12.89
N ALA A 572 -17.41 19.94 -13.35
CA ALA A 572 -17.57 21.39 -13.17
C ALA A 572 -17.70 21.77 -11.68
N VAL A 573 -18.47 20.99 -10.92
CA VAL A 573 -18.58 21.21 -9.46
C VAL A 573 -17.25 21.01 -8.76
N GLU A 574 -16.54 19.94 -9.06
CA GLU A 574 -15.24 19.64 -8.41
C GLU A 574 -14.17 20.65 -8.77
N ALA A 575 -14.16 21.14 -10.00
CA ALA A 575 -13.27 22.21 -10.43
C ALA A 575 -13.63 23.59 -9.83
N GLY A 576 -14.78 23.70 -9.16
CA GLY A 576 -15.29 24.99 -8.67
C GLY A 576 -15.67 25.96 -9.80
N ASP A 577 -16.10 25.41 -10.97
CA ASP A 577 -16.50 26.22 -12.12
C ASP A 577 -17.76 27.03 -11.77
N VAL A 578 -17.70 28.34 -12.00
CA VAL A 578 -18.83 29.26 -11.79
C VAL A 578 -20.06 28.89 -12.61
N LYS A 579 -19.89 28.15 -13.70
CA LYS A 579 -20.99 27.68 -14.58
C LYS A 579 -21.66 26.40 -14.08
N ALA A 580 -21.17 25.75 -13.04
CA ALA A 580 -21.76 24.50 -12.54
C ALA A 580 -23.23 24.64 -12.20
N GLY A 581 -23.62 25.80 -11.65
CA GLY A 581 -25.04 26.15 -11.38
C GLY A 581 -25.90 26.24 -12.65
N ASP A 582 -25.38 26.87 -13.70
CA ASP A 582 -26.11 27.00 -14.98
C ASP A 582 -26.29 25.63 -15.64
N ILE A 583 -25.21 24.80 -15.66
CA ILE A 583 -25.29 23.44 -16.18
C ILE A 583 -26.32 22.60 -15.41
N ALA A 584 -26.41 22.76 -14.09
CA ALA A 584 -27.39 22.05 -13.27
C ALA A 584 -28.83 22.46 -13.64
N VAL A 585 -29.07 23.78 -13.78
CA VAL A 585 -30.39 24.32 -14.16
C VAL A 585 -30.79 23.87 -15.57
N GLU A 586 -29.89 23.88 -16.53
CA GLU A 586 -30.14 23.38 -17.89
C GLU A 586 -30.56 21.89 -17.87
N ASN A 587 -29.87 21.07 -17.10
CA ASN A 587 -30.20 19.65 -16.95
C ASN A 587 -31.56 19.45 -16.24
N TYR A 588 -31.88 20.26 -15.24
CA TYR A 588 -33.20 20.22 -14.61
C TYR A 588 -34.30 20.60 -15.59
N ARG A 589 -34.12 21.66 -16.40
CA ARG A 589 -35.04 22.02 -17.47
C ARG A 589 -35.26 20.91 -18.49
N ALA A 590 -34.16 20.22 -18.87
CA ALA A 590 -34.22 19.06 -19.76
C ALA A 590 -35.03 17.91 -19.13
N LEU A 591 -34.81 17.61 -17.83
CA LEU A 591 -35.63 16.63 -17.11
C LEU A 591 -37.10 17.02 -17.09
N SER A 592 -37.42 18.27 -16.77
CA SER A 592 -38.78 18.80 -16.73
C SER A 592 -39.48 18.75 -18.11
N ALA A 593 -38.74 19.06 -19.19
CA ALA A 593 -39.22 18.92 -20.55
C ALA A 593 -39.53 17.47 -20.94
N LYS A 594 -38.69 16.54 -20.55
CA LYS A 594 -38.92 15.09 -20.73
C LYS A 594 -40.20 14.67 -19.98
N HIS A 595 -40.36 15.11 -18.72
CA HIS A 595 -41.54 14.81 -17.93
C HIS A 595 -42.82 15.37 -18.60
N ALA A 596 -42.80 16.63 -19.03
CA ALA A 596 -43.92 17.27 -19.68
C ALA A 596 -44.36 16.59 -21.01
N ALA A 597 -43.43 15.89 -21.68
CA ALA A 597 -43.72 15.14 -22.89
C ALA A 597 -44.38 13.76 -22.63
N LEU A 598 -44.43 13.30 -21.38
CA LEU A 598 -45.05 12.02 -21.03
C LEU A 598 -46.55 12.16 -20.86
N LYS A 599 -47.31 11.24 -21.45
CA LYS A 599 -48.75 11.13 -21.24
C LYS A 599 -49.01 10.33 -19.95
N ASP A 600 -49.97 10.79 -19.15
CA ASP A 600 -50.42 10.10 -17.91
C ASP A 600 -49.33 9.89 -16.85
N ALA A 601 -48.31 10.76 -16.80
CA ALA A 601 -47.20 10.65 -15.86
C ALA A 601 -47.54 11.17 -14.45
N GLY A 602 -48.58 11.98 -14.30
CA GLY A 602 -48.90 12.68 -13.05
C GLY A 602 -47.87 13.77 -12.71
N PRO A 603 -48.02 14.48 -11.59
CA PRO A 603 -47.11 15.54 -11.19
C PRO A 603 -45.69 14.99 -10.87
N LEU A 604 -44.68 15.82 -11.12
CA LEU A 604 -43.30 15.55 -10.71
C LEU A 604 -43.15 15.98 -9.25
N GLU A 605 -43.16 15.02 -8.33
CA GLU A 605 -43.20 15.29 -6.89
C GLU A 605 -41.84 15.56 -6.28
N ALA A 606 -40.78 14.86 -6.77
CA ALA A 606 -39.44 15.03 -6.27
C ALA A 606 -38.39 14.75 -7.34
N VAL A 607 -37.17 15.28 -7.14
CA VAL A 607 -35.99 15.00 -7.97
C VAL A 607 -34.87 14.51 -7.09
N ILE A 608 -34.41 13.28 -7.31
CA ILE A 608 -33.25 12.71 -6.61
C ILE A 608 -31.95 13.23 -7.23
N LEU A 609 -31.08 13.76 -6.40
CA LEU A 609 -29.73 14.20 -6.77
C LEU A 609 -28.78 12.99 -6.78
N GLY A 610 -28.77 12.27 -7.90
CA GLY A 610 -28.08 10.99 -8.07
C GLY A 610 -26.58 11.09 -8.35
N CYS A 611 -25.91 12.08 -7.76
CA CYS A 611 -24.45 12.24 -7.75
C CYS A 611 -24.03 13.02 -6.49
N THR A 612 -22.95 12.61 -5.87
CA THR A 612 -22.40 13.24 -4.66
C THR A 612 -22.01 14.70 -4.82
N HIS A 613 -21.81 15.16 -6.05
CA HIS A 613 -21.51 16.56 -6.37
C HIS A 613 -22.74 17.46 -6.49
N TYR A 614 -23.92 16.90 -6.75
CA TYR A 614 -25.09 17.73 -7.09
C TYR A 614 -25.72 18.50 -5.91
N PRO A 615 -25.58 18.07 -4.64
CA PRO A 615 -26.00 18.91 -3.52
C PRO A 615 -25.35 20.31 -3.48
N PHE A 616 -24.16 20.47 -4.07
CA PHE A 616 -23.45 21.76 -4.11
C PHE A 616 -24.09 22.79 -5.09
N VAL A 617 -24.87 22.31 -6.02
CA VAL A 617 -25.65 23.18 -6.95
C VAL A 617 -27.12 23.22 -6.57
N LEU A 618 -27.46 22.84 -5.32
CA LEU A 618 -28.87 22.90 -4.85
C LEU A 618 -29.42 24.32 -4.84
N ALA A 619 -28.62 25.33 -4.48
CA ALA A 619 -29.10 26.72 -4.42
C ALA A 619 -29.60 27.26 -5.79
N PRO A 620 -28.85 27.12 -6.90
CA PRO A 620 -29.39 27.48 -8.22
C PRO A 620 -30.59 26.62 -8.65
N LEU A 621 -30.61 25.31 -8.31
CA LEU A 621 -31.78 24.46 -8.60
C LEU A 621 -33.04 24.90 -7.83
N LYS A 622 -32.90 25.22 -6.54
CA LYS A 622 -34.02 25.74 -5.74
C LYS A 622 -34.47 27.14 -6.17
N LYS A 623 -33.57 27.96 -6.71
CA LYS A 623 -33.93 29.24 -7.32
C LYS A 623 -34.78 29.05 -8.58
N GLU A 624 -34.45 28.05 -9.41
CA GLU A 624 -35.20 27.70 -10.62
C GLU A 624 -36.57 27.07 -10.30
N ALA A 625 -36.59 26.16 -9.32
CA ALA A 625 -37.78 25.42 -8.92
C ALA A 625 -37.96 25.45 -7.39
N PRO A 626 -38.45 26.55 -6.80
CA PRO A 626 -38.53 26.73 -5.34
C PRO A 626 -39.41 25.68 -4.63
N ALA A 627 -40.47 25.23 -5.27
CA ALA A 627 -41.41 24.24 -4.71
C ALA A 627 -40.98 22.78 -4.93
N MET A 628 -39.93 22.51 -5.76
CA MET A 628 -39.50 21.15 -6.05
C MET A 628 -38.69 20.57 -4.88
N ASP A 629 -39.02 19.33 -4.48
CA ASP A 629 -38.23 18.60 -3.53
C ASP A 629 -37.01 17.94 -4.21
N PHE A 630 -35.82 18.51 -3.97
CA PHE A 630 -34.55 17.92 -4.38
C PHE A 630 -34.03 17.07 -3.26
N VAL A 631 -33.96 15.75 -3.47
CA VAL A 631 -33.59 14.78 -2.46
C VAL A 631 -32.10 14.50 -2.56
N ASP A 632 -31.35 14.90 -1.52
CA ASP A 632 -29.94 14.50 -1.30
C ASP A 632 -29.90 13.15 -0.59
N PRO A 633 -29.27 12.11 -1.18
CA PRO A 633 -29.18 10.78 -0.57
C PRO A 633 -28.28 10.69 0.66
N ALA A 634 -27.43 11.67 0.94
CA ALA A 634 -26.32 11.56 1.90
C ALA A 634 -26.81 11.24 3.33
N LEU A 635 -27.78 12.01 3.86
CA LEU A 635 -28.29 11.79 5.21
C LEU A 635 -28.96 10.41 5.36
N ALA A 636 -29.80 10.02 4.39
CA ALA A 636 -30.44 8.72 4.42
C ALA A 636 -29.45 7.56 4.32
N THR A 637 -28.30 7.78 3.68
CA THR A 637 -27.21 6.79 3.60
C THR A 637 -26.52 6.65 4.97
N ALA A 638 -26.24 7.76 5.64
CA ALA A 638 -25.70 7.77 7.01
C ALA A 638 -26.66 7.03 7.97
N GLU A 639 -27.95 7.35 7.93
CA GLU A 639 -28.98 6.70 8.76
C GLU A 639 -29.07 5.18 8.48
N ALA A 640 -29.01 4.77 7.21
CA ALA A 640 -29.00 3.35 6.84
C ALA A 640 -27.78 2.59 7.40
N CYS A 641 -26.62 3.22 7.39
CA CYS A 641 -25.41 2.65 8.01
C CYS A 641 -25.59 2.50 9.53
N TYR A 642 -26.04 3.54 10.21
CA TYR A 642 -26.31 3.53 11.65
C TYR A 642 -27.26 2.40 12.06
N LEU A 643 -28.39 2.30 11.39
CA LEU A 643 -29.41 1.27 11.66
C LEU A 643 -28.90 -0.16 11.43
N ASN A 644 -28.05 -0.36 10.41
CA ASN A 644 -27.43 -1.65 10.18
C ASN A 644 -26.46 -2.01 11.32
N LEU A 645 -25.61 -1.08 11.73
CA LEU A 645 -24.68 -1.28 12.86
C LEU A 645 -25.44 -1.54 14.16
N LEU A 646 -26.48 -0.76 14.45
CA LEU A 646 -27.33 -0.94 15.62
C LEU A 646 -27.96 -2.34 15.65
N LYS A 647 -28.58 -2.77 14.54
CA LYS A 647 -29.20 -4.09 14.39
C LYS A 647 -28.21 -5.23 14.65
N LYS A 648 -26.96 -5.08 14.23
CA LYS A 648 -25.89 -6.07 14.42
C LYS A 648 -25.15 -5.94 15.75
N LYS A 649 -25.47 -4.95 16.58
CA LYS A 649 -24.76 -4.64 17.83
C LYS A 649 -23.28 -4.30 17.57
N MET A 650 -23.02 -3.59 16.49
CA MET A 650 -21.69 -3.20 16.03
C MET A 650 -21.41 -1.71 16.19
N LEU A 651 -22.30 -0.93 16.84
CA LEU A 651 -21.97 0.44 17.25
C LEU A 651 -20.83 0.41 18.28
N SER A 652 -19.90 1.34 18.15
CA SER A 652 -18.76 1.43 19.07
C SER A 652 -19.17 2.10 20.38
N GLU A 653 -18.70 1.53 21.48
CA GLU A 653 -18.79 2.18 22.79
C GLU A 653 -17.58 3.08 23.10
N LYS A 654 -16.52 2.96 22.27
CA LYS A 654 -15.22 3.62 22.47
C LYS A 654 -14.68 4.13 21.12
N GLY A 655 -14.34 5.39 21.06
CA GLY A 655 -13.79 6.04 19.86
C GLY A 655 -13.88 7.54 20.01
N SER A 656 -13.41 8.27 19.00
CA SER A 656 -13.27 9.73 19.03
C SER A 656 -13.60 10.40 17.69
N GLN A 657 -14.34 9.76 16.81
CA GLN A 657 -14.55 10.20 15.42
C GLN A 657 -13.24 10.41 14.64
N ASP A 658 -12.20 9.60 14.91
CA ASP A 658 -10.94 9.70 14.17
C ASP A 658 -11.19 9.40 12.68
N LEU A 659 -10.78 10.33 11.82
CA LEU A 659 -10.92 10.23 10.37
C LEU A 659 -9.54 10.04 9.71
N LYS A 660 -9.38 8.94 8.99
CA LYS A 660 -8.24 8.75 8.09
C LYS A 660 -8.73 8.72 6.66
N ALA A 661 -8.31 9.70 5.88
CA ALA A 661 -8.68 9.81 4.48
C ALA A 661 -7.50 9.46 3.56
N TYR A 662 -7.83 8.84 2.44
CA TYR A 662 -6.87 8.42 1.41
C TYR A 662 -7.43 8.72 0.02
N ILE A 663 -6.53 8.98 -0.93
CA ILE A 663 -6.88 9.11 -2.34
C ILE A 663 -5.93 8.30 -3.22
N SER A 664 -6.42 7.86 -4.36
CA SER A 664 -5.54 7.39 -5.43
C SER A 664 -4.94 8.58 -6.18
N VAL A 665 -3.69 8.45 -6.59
CA VAL A 665 -3.01 9.40 -7.47
C VAL A 665 -2.26 8.66 -8.55
N PRO A 666 -1.95 9.27 -9.71
CA PRO A 666 -1.08 8.66 -10.70
C PRO A 666 0.25 8.24 -10.08
N ALA A 667 0.78 7.09 -10.47
CA ALA A 667 2.04 6.61 -9.94
C ALA A 667 3.19 7.58 -10.26
N PRO A 668 4.13 7.86 -9.33
CA PRO A 668 5.16 8.89 -9.49
C PRO A 668 6.11 8.69 -10.68
N LEU A 669 6.27 7.45 -11.15
CA LEU A 669 7.16 7.10 -12.25
C LEU A 669 6.46 6.99 -13.61
N LEU A 670 5.20 7.39 -13.71
CA LEU A 670 4.52 7.41 -15.00
C LEU A 670 5.15 8.44 -15.94
N ASP A 671 5.32 8.02 -17.20
CA ASP A 671 5.76 8.92 -18.26
C ASP A 671 4.75 10.09 -18.40
N LYS A 672 5.28 11.31 -18.52
CA LYS A 672 4.49 12.56 -18.64
C LYS A 672 3.46 12.52 -19.78
N ARG A 673 3.69 11.71 -20.83
CA ARG A 673 2.72 11.53 -21.94
C ARG A 673 1.38 10.93 -21.49
N TYR A 674 1.34 10.25 -20.34
CA TYR A 674 0.14 9.66 -19.76
C TYR A 674 -0.60 10.63 -18.81
N LEU A 675 -0.02 11.80 -18.55
CA LEU A 675 -0.53 12.81 -17.64
C LEU A 675 -0.96 14.06 -18.41
N ASP A 676 -2.04 14.68 -17.94
CA ASP A 676 -2.48 16.00 -18.40
C ASP A 676 -1.62 17.13 -17.78
N ALA A 677 -1.93 18.37 -18.11
CA ALA A 677 -1.22 19.55 -17.58
C ALA A 677 -1.31 19.69 -16.04
N ASN A 678 -2.28 19.06 -15.41
CA ASN A 678 -2.50 19.08 -13.97
C ASN A 678 -1.89 17.86 -13.26
N GLY A 679 -1.22 16.97 -14.01
CA GLY A 679 -0.62 15.75 -13.48
C GLY A 679 -1.60 14.59 -13.26
N ASN A 680 -2.83 14.66 -13.78
CA ASN A 680 -3.80 13.58 -13.74
C ASN A 680 -3.64 12.65 -14.93
N LEU A 681 -4.11 11.40 -14.81
CA LEU A 681 -4.14 10.49 -15.96
C LEU A 681 -4.99 11.09 -17.09
N THR A 682 -4.46 11.06 -18.32
CA THR A 682 -5.21 11.55 -19.48
C THR A 682 -6.48 10.71 -19.68
N ARG A 683 -7.51 11.33 -20.29
CA ARG A 683 -8.79 10.65 -20.58
C ARG A 683 -8.58 9.40 -21.44
N GLU A 684 -7.71 9.47 -22.42
CA GLU A 684 -7.37 8.36 -23.30
C GLU A 684 -6.84 7.16 -22.48
N ILE A 685 -5.92 7.40 -21.57
CA ILE A 685 -5.35 6.35 -20.73
C ILE A 685 -6.38 5.77 -19.76
N LYS A 686 -7.18 6.61 -19.10
CA LYS A 686 -8.22 6.13 -18.17
C LYS A 686 -9.12 5.08 -18.82
N TYR A 687 -9.59 5.33 -20.05
CA TYR A 687 -10.62 4.51 -20.70
C TYR A 687 -10.06 3.51 -21.72
N SER A 688 -8.75 3.49 -22.00
CA SER A 688 -8.12 2.44 -22.81
C SER A 688 -7.74 1.20 -22.01
N ARG A 689 -7.54 1.33 -20.70
CA ARG A 689 -7.13 0.23 -19.81
C ARG A 689 -8.20 -0.86 -19.72
N SER A 690 -7.77 -2.11 -19.56
CA SER A 690 -8.63 -3.28 -19.35
C SER A 690 -8.52 -3.86 -17.96
N ASP A 691 -7.39 -3.65 -17.28
CA ASP A 691 -7.16 -3.95 -15.87
C ASP A 691 -6.05 -3.04 -15.30
N GLU A 692 -5.87 -3.02 -13.98
CA GLU A 692 -4.81 -2.26 -13.29
C GLU A 692 -3.41 -2.84 -13.57
N SER A 693 -3.31 -4.12 -13.93
CA SER A 693 -2.06 -4.84 -14.13
C SER A 693 -1.66 -4.97 -15.62
N SER A 694 -2.54 -4.62 -16.55
CA SER A 694 -2.54 -5.15 -17.93
C SER A 694 -1.59 -4.53 -18.92
N SER A 695 -0.65 -3.72 -18.54
CA SER A 695 0.42 -3.41 -19.48
C SER A 695 1.79 -3.57 -18.86
N VAL A 696 2.30 -4.82 -18.90
CA VAL A 696 3.72 -5.12 -18.66
C VAL A 696 4.28 -4.51 -17.38
N GLY A 697 3.66 -4.84 -16.22
CA GLY A 697 4.20 -4.48 -14.89
C GLY A 697 4.11 -3.01 -14.52
N LYS A 698 3.26 -2.21 -15.17
CA LYS A 698 3.04 -0.81 -14.81
C LYS A 698 1.98 -0.69 -13.72
N ILE A 699 2.36 -0.09 -12.61
CA ILE A 699 1.41 0.43 -11.63
C ILE A 699 0.95 1.80 -12.15
N TRP A 700 -0.36 1.96 -12.39
CA TRP A 700 -0.93 3.21 -12.91
C TRP A 700 -1.26 4.21 -11.81
N THR A 701 -1.66 3.71 -10.67
CA THR A 701 -2.09 4.52 -9.53
C THR A 701 -1.47 4.02 -8.23
N VAL A 702 -1.28 4.93 -7.29
CA VAL A 702 -0.85 4.62 -5.94
C VAL A 702 -1.77 5.32 -4.94
N VAL A 703 -1.94 4.73 -3.77
CA VAL A 703 -2.72 5.33 -2.69
C VAL A 703 -1.82 6.22 -1.84
N LYS A 704 -2.27 7.43 -1.55
CA LYS A 704 -1.62 8.33 -0.59
C LYS A 704 -2.61 8.82 0.48
N PRO A 705 -2.13 9.16 1.70
CA PRO A 705 -2.95 9.87 2.67
C PRO A 705 -3.46 11.20 2.10
N TYR A 706 -4.70 11.55 2.47
CA TYR A 706 -5.31 12.85 2.22
C TYR A 706 -5.46 13.55 3.56
N GLY A 707 -4.53 14.42 3.89
CA GLY A 707 -4.44 15.07 5.18
C GLY A 707 -4.70 16.57 5.12
N GLU A 708 -4.28 17.27 6.16
CA GLU A 708 -4.49 18.70 6.35
C GLU A 708 -4.00 19.57 5.17
N ALA A 709 -2.82 19.25 4.62
CA ALA A 709 -2.25 20.02 3.50
C ALA A 709 -3.12 19.95 2.25
N GLU A 710 -3.59 18.75 1.90
CA GLU A 710 -4.49 18.51 0.76
C GLU A 710 -5.87 19.13 1.01
N ALA A 711 -6.42 19.01 2.21
CA ALA A 711 -7.69 19.62 2.58
C ALA A 711 -7.61 21.15 2.51
N LYS A 712 -6.55 21.76 3.03
CA LYS A 712 -6.30 23.22 2.96
C LYS A 712 -6.18 23.74 1.52
N ALA A 713 -5.59 22.96 0.63
CA ALA A 713 -5.52 23.28 -0.78
C ALA A 713 -6.88 23.16 -1.50
N ASN A 714 -7.79 22.33 -0.97
CA ASN A 714 -9.08 22.04 -1.60
C ASN A 714 -10.16 23.03 -1.14
N LYS A 715 -10.48 24.01 -2.02
CA LYS A 715 -11.48 25.03 -1.77
C LYS A 715 -12.88 24.44 -1.50
N PHE A 716 -13.22 23.35 -2.17
CA PHE A 716 -14.49 22.66 -2.06
C PHE A 716 -14.72 22.11 -0.63
N ILE A 717 -13.77 21.37 -0.08
CA ILE A 717 -13.85 20.86 1.30
C ILE A 717 -13.94 22.02 2.29
N ARG A 718 -13.02 23.00 2.16
CA ARG A 718 -12.94 24.13 3.07
C ARG A 718 -14.21 24.97 3.16
N GLN A 719 -14.93 25.10 2.05
CA GLN A 719 -16.12 25.98 1.96
C GLN A 719 -17.44 25.26 2.21
N SER A 720 -17.48 23.94 2.03
CA SER A 720 -18.74 23.21 1.92
C SER A 720 -18.90 22.01 2.87
N LEU A 721 -17.82 21.54 3.48
CA LEU A 721 -17.84 20.32 4.31
C LEU A 721 -17.16 20.59 5.67
N ASN A 722 -17.85 21.36 6.52
CA ASN A 722 -17.28 21.85 7.79
C ASN A 722 -16.86 20.73 8.76
N ALA A 723 -17.62 19.64 8.86
CA ALA A 723 -17.30 18.54 9.76
C ALA A 723 -16.08 17.73 9.26
N VAL A 724 -16.02 17.46 7.96
CA VAL A 724 -14.86 16.82 7.33
C VAL A 724 -13.64 17.73 7.43
N TRP A 725 -13.80 19.04 7.19
CA TRP A 725 -12.70 20.00 7.37
C TRP A 725 -12.14 19.93 8.78
N LYS A 726 -13.03 20.00 9.79
CA LYS A 726 -12.63 19.93 11.19
C LYS A 726 -11.93 18.61 11.53
N ALA A 727 -12.47 17.48 11.08
CA ALA A 727 -11.88 16.17 11.32
C ALA A 727 -10.51 15.95 10.65
N LEU A 728 -10.19 16.70 9.58
CA LEU A 728 -8.90 16.59 8.87
C LEU A 728 -7.87 17.65 9.28
N CYS A 729 -8.29 18.78 9.86
CA CYS A 729 -7.45 19.96 10.05
C CYS A 729 -7.39 20.49 11.49
N ASP A 730 -8.27 20.02 12.38
CA ASP A 730 -8.21 20.37 13.80
C ASP A 730 -7.53 19.20 14.55
N ASP A 731 -6.34 19.46 15.05
CA ASP A 731 -5.65 18.62 16.04
C ASP A 731 -6.20 18.87 17.45
#